data_e1f0026199da82a19c8938b6d34debee
#
_entry.id   e1f0026199da82a19c8938b6d34debee
#
_cell.length_a   1.000
_cell.length_b   1.000
_cell.length_c   1.000
_cell.angle_alpha   90.00
_cell.angle_beta   90.00
_cell.angle_gamma   90.00
#
_symmetry.space_group_name_H-M   'P 1'
#
loop_
_entity.id
_entity.type
_entity.pdbx_description
1 polymer ?
#
loop_
_entity_poly.entity_id
_entity_poly.type
_entity_poly.pdbx_seq_one_letter_code
_entity_poly.pdbx_strand_id
1 'polypeptide(L)'
;MSLLTTIRSPQDVKRLTRTELLFLAQEIREELVRVVSQTGGHIASNLGVVELTLALHYVYDSPMDRIVWDVGHQAYVHKLLTGRAERFHTLRRRGGLSGFPKRSESEHDAFGTGHGSTSLAASLGIATARDLLGQRFHVIAVIGDGSMTGGLAFEGLNNIGQFKRDILVILNDNKMSISKNVGALADYLTRISTTPGYNRMEADVWELLGRLPKNLGPQARTLARRMREGVRTLLVPNMPFEQWGFHYEGPVDGHDLGKLIELLTAIKPMRGPILLHVLTQKGRGYKPAEENATTFHGVGPFDPDSGEVRTTPGIPSYTEVFGRALVELASRDSRIAAVTAAMREGTGLAEFGRIYPDRFFDVGMAEQHAVTFSAGLATQGLRPVVAIYSGFLQRAFDQIIHDVALQKLPVVFVLDRAGVVGEDGPTHHGAFDLSYLRHIPHMIVMAPKDEGELRHMLKTALDHTEGPIALRFPRGSGLGASPDEPMKALPIGKGEVLAEGKDVLLWAVGSMVAPALKCRELLGARGIQAAVVNARFIKPLDGDLLRSRLPTCNCLVTLEENAVLGGFGSAVAEWLQAEEFVGTRHLLVGLPDQFIEHGTRQELLELCGLTPELLAERIESFLREEPQRKAFSSSTNLGDPAPSPSSGR
;
A
#
# COMPACT_ATOMS: atom_id res chain seq x y z
N MET A 1 16.81 -24.76 -25.58
CA MET A 1 15.96 -24.95 -24.38
C MET A 1 16.24 -23.75 -23.47
N SER A 2 15.25 -23.02 -22.99
CA SER A 2 15.48 -21.86 -22.12
C SER A 2 16.07 -22.32 -20.79
N LEU A 3 17.09 -21.61 -20.32
CA LEU A 3 17.77 -21.91 -19.06
C LEU A 3 16.83 -21.67 -17.88
N LEU A 4 15.97 -20.64 -17.96
CA LEU A 4 14.96 -20.31 -16.94
C LEU A 4 14.02 -21.49 -16.67
N THR A 5 13.66 -22.28 -17.70
CA THR A 5 12.79 -23.45 -17.52
C THR A 5 13.44 -24.58 -16.73
N THR A 6 14.76 -24.57 -16.55
CA THR A 6 15.50 -25.56 -15.76
C THR A 6 15.64 -25.17 -14.29
N ILE A 7 15.36 -23.92 -13.95
CA ILE A 7 15.47 -23.41 -12.57
C ILE A 7 14.20 -23.77 -11.80
N ARG A 8 14.34 -24.71 -10.85
CA ARG A 8 13.28 -25.15 -9.94
C ARG A 8 13.45 -24.60 -8.52
N SER A 9 14.70 -24.23 -8.18
CA SER A 9 15.07 -23.77 -6.85
C SER A 9 16.32 -22.88 -6.92
N PRO A 10 16.62 -22.09 -5.86
CA PRO A 10 17.89 -21.36 -5.77
C PRO A 10 19.13 -22.23 -5.88
N GLN A 11 19.03 -23.52 -5.57
CA GLN A 11 20.16 -24.45 -5.69
C GLN A 11 20.59 -24.67 -7.15
N ASP A 12 19.65 -24.55 -8.09
CA ASP A 12 19.96 -24.67 -9.51
C ASP A 12 20.73 -23.44 -10.00
N VAL A 13 20.40 -22.25 -9.49
CA VAL A 13 21.12 -20.98 -9.78
C VAL A 13 22.60 -21.10 -9.35
N LYS A 14 22.87 -21.74 -8.21
CA LYS A 14 24.24 -21.90 -7.67
C LYS A 14 25.14 -22.80 -8.51
N ARG A 15 24.57 -23.65 -9.36
CA ARG A 15 25.31 -24.56 -10.25
C ARG A 15 25.74 -23.90 -11.56
N LEU A 16 25.18 -22.72 -11.88
CA LEU A 16 25.45 -22.04 -13.12
C LEU A 16 26.81 -21.34 -13.11
N THR A 17 27.45 -21.36 -14.27
CA THR A 17 28.64 -20.57 -14.54
C THR A 17 28.28 -19.08 -14.64
N ARG A 18 29.27 -18.20 -14.53
CA ARG A 18 29.05 -16.74 -14.69
C ARG A 18 28.42 -16.39 -16.05
N THR A 19 28.81 -17.08 -17.11
CA THR A 19 28.24 -16.87 -18.46
C THR A 19 26.77 -17.29 -18.51
N GLU A 20 26.42 -18.44 -17.95
CA GLU A 20 25.04 -18.92 -17.88
C GLU A 20 24.16 -18.00 -17.03
N LEU A 21 24.70 -17.44 -15.94
CA LEU A 21 23.95 -16.45 -15.13
C LEU A 21 23.61 -15.18 -15.92
N LEU A 22 24.48 -14.71 -16.82
CA LEU A 22 24.19 -13.57 -17.69
C LEU A 22 23.11 -13.91 -18.72
N PHE A 23 23.13 -15.12 -19.29
CA PHE A 23 22.06 -15.61 -20.17
C PHE A 23 20.73 -15.72 -19.41
N LEU A 24 20.75 -16.27 -18.19
CA LEU A 24 19.56 -16.36 -17.34
C LEU A 24 18.99 -14.97 -17.00
N ALA A 25 19.84 -13.98 -16.75
CA ALA A 25 19.40 -12.61 -16.52
C ALA A 25 18.64 -12.03 -17.70
N GLN A 26 19.07 -12.33 -18.93
CA GLN A 26 18.38 -11.89 -20.14
C GLN A 26 17.03 -12.62 -20.32
N GLU A 27 17.00 -13.94 -20.15
CA GLU A 27 15.75 -14.71 -20.24
C GLU A 27 14.72 -14.28 -19.18
N ILE A 28 15.18 -13.94 -17.97
CA ILE A 28 14.30 -13.38 -16.91
C ILE A 28 13.69 -12.05 -17.36
N ARG A 29 14.45 -11.15 -17.98
CA ARG A 29 13.92 -9.88 -18.50
C ARG A 29 12.85 -10.09 -19.57
N GLU A 30 13.11 -11.00 -20.50
CA GLU A 30 12.16 -11.36 -21.56
C GLU A 30 10.87 -11.94 -20.96
N GLU A 31 10.98 -12.82 -19.97
CA GLU A 31 9.83 -13.40 -19.27
C GLU A 31 9.04 -12.34 -18.48
N LEU A 32 9.73 -11.41 -17.80
CA LEU A 32 9.09 -10.28 -17.11
C LEU A 32 8.28 -9.42 -18.08
N VAL A 33 8.85 -9.02 -19.22
CA VAL A 33 8.14 -8.24 -20.24
C VAL A 33 6.96 -9.02 -20.79
N ARG A 34 7.17 -10.29 -21.16
CA ARG A 34 6.15 -11.17 -21.73
C ARG A 34 4.93 -11.32 -20.82
N VAL A 35 5.14 -11.55 -19.52
CA VAL A 35 4.03 -11.81 -18.59
C VAL A 35 3.39 -10.49 -18.16
N VAL A 36 4.18 -9.50 -17.74
CA VAL A 36 3.64 -8.25 -17.20
C VAL A 36 2.92 -7.43 -18.27
N SER A 37 3.32 -7.54 -19.56
CA SER A 37 2.54 -6.92 -20.66
C SER A 37 1.10 -7.42 -20.75
N GLN A 38 0.81 -8.62 -20.24
CA GLN A 38 -0.53 -9.22 -20.24
C GLN A 38 -1.28 -9.07 -18.91
N THR A 39 -0.56 -9.13 -17.77
CA THR A 39 -1.16 -9.11 -16.43
C THR A 39 -1.16 -7.73 -15.78
N GLY A 40 -0.38 -6.80 -16.33
CA GLY A 40 0.03 -5.61 -15.60
C GLY A 40 0.97 -5.94 -14.43
N GLY A 41 1.52 -4.92 -13.79
CA GLY A 41 2.36 -5.09 -12.60
C GLY A 41 3.51 -4.09 -12.51
N HIS A 42 4.49 -4.40 -11.65
CA HIS A 42 5.59 -3.51 -11.31
C HIS A 42 6.86 -3.85 -12.13
N ILE A 43 6.82 -3.63 -13.46
CA ILE A 43 7.87 -4.11 -14.35
C ILE A 43 9.20 -3.35 -14.17
N ALA A 44 9.18 -2.02 -14.12
CA ALA A 44 10.41 -1.21 -14.08
C ALA A 44 11.27 -1.53 -12.85
N SER A 45 10.64 -1.72 -11.69
CA SER A 45 11.34 -2.07 -10.45
C SER A 45 11.98 -3.44 -10.50
N ASN A 46 11.31 -4.43 -11.13
CA ASN A 46 11.83 -5.79 -11.27
C ASN A 46 12.99 -5.87 -12.26
N LEU A 47 12.89 -5.18 -13.40
CA LEU A 47 13.98 -5.12 -14.37
C LEU A 47 15.26 -4.50 -13.78
N GLY A 48 15.11 -3.58 -12.83
CA GLY A 48 16.23 -2.92 -12.16
C GLY A 48 16.99 -3.81 -11.16
N VAL A 49 16.43 -4.94 -10.72
CA VAL A 49 17.04 -5.78 -9.66
C VAL A 49 17.34 -7.22 -10.10
N VAL A 50 17.38 -7.48 -11.41
CA VAL A 50 17.61 -8.84 -11.94
C VAL A 50 18.95 -9.38 -11.46
N GLU A 51 20.06 -8.65 -11.68
CA GLU A 51 21.39 -9.08 -11.28
C GLU A 51 21.54 -9.15 -9.76
N LEU A 52 20.99 -8.18 -9.03
CA LEU A 52 21.00 -8.18 -7.57
C LEU A 52 20.30 -9.42 -7.01
N THR A 53 19.13 -9.77 -7.55
CA THR A 53 18.37 -10.94 -7.10
C THR A 53 19.08 -12.25 -7.43
N LEU A 54 19.68 -12.38 -8.63
CA LEU A 54 20.50 -13.50 -9.02
C LEU A 54 21.71 -13.66 -8.09
N ALA A 55 22.44 -12.57 -7.81
CA ALA A 55 23.59 -12.58 -6.90
C ALA A 55 23.21 -13.01 -5.49
N LEU A 56 22.05 -12.54 -4.97
CA LEU A 56 21.54 -12.95 -3.67
C LEU A 56 21.26 -14.46 -3.62
N HIS A 57 20.54 -15.01 -4.59
CA HIS A 57 20.24 -16.44 -4.64
C HIS A 57 21.46 -17.32 -4.98
N TYR A 58 22.47 -16.74 -5.64
CA TYR A 58 23.74 -17.43 -5.87
C TYR A 58 24.57 -17.56 -4.59
N VAL A 59 24.61 -16.53 -3.74
CA VAL A 59 25.46 -16.47 -2.56
C VAL A 59 24.78 -17.03 -1.31
N TYR A 60 23.50 -16.66 -1.06
CA TYR A 60 22.76 -17.05 0.13
C TYR A 60 21.89 -18.29 -0.09
N ASP A 61 21.49 -18.96 1.00
CA ASP A 61 20.83 -20.26 0.99
C ASP A 61 19.34 -20.14 1.36
N SER A 62 18.54 -19.46 0.51
CA SER A 62 17.09 -19.41 0.70
C SER A 62 16.45 -20.80 0.49
N PRO A 63 15.51 -21.26 1.35
CA PRO A 63 14.81 -20.50 2.38
C PRO A 63 15.50 -20.47 3.76
N MET A 64 16.64 -21.14 3.95
CA MET A 64 17.36 -21.13 5.23
C MET A 64 17.74 -19.69 5.60
N ASP A 65 18.49 -19.00 4.73
CA ASP A 65 18.76 -17.57 4.86
C ASP A 65 17.47 -16.77 4.53
N ARG A 66 17.19 -15.76 5.32
CA ARG A 66 15.95 -14.98 5.25
C ARG A 66 16.15 -13.68 4.46
N ILE A 67 15.52 -13.58 3.29
CA ILE A 67 15.52 -12.36 2.47
C ILE A 67 14.17 -11.67 2.65
N VAL A 68 14.20 -10.43 3.16
CA VAL A 68 13.01 -9.58 3.37
C VAL A 68 13.04 -8.45 2.36
N TRP A 69 12.06 -8.42 1.48
CA TRP A 69 11.89 -7.39 0.45
C TRP A 69 11.02 -6.25 0.97
N ASP A 70 11.54 -5.03 1.02
CA ASP A 70 10.75 -3.86 1.38
C ASP A 70 9.75 -3.53 0.26
N VAL A 71 8.51 -3.18 0.60
CA VAL A 71 7.38 -3.13 -0.34
C VAL A 71 7.12 -4.49 -1.00
N GLY A 72 8.13 -5.09 -1.62
CA GLY A 72 8.06 -6.37 -2.29
C GLY A 72 7.58 -6.34 -3.74
N HIS A 73 7.32 -5.16 -4.29
CA HIS A 73 6.93 -4.97 -5.69
C HIS A 73 8.04 -5.34 -6.68
N GLN A 74 9.29 -5.42 -6.24
CA GLN A 74 10.48 -5.83 -7.00
C GLN A 74 10.83 -7.32 -6.83
N ALA A 75 9.93 -8.16 -6.29
CA ALA A 75 10.22 -9.55 -5.95
C ALA A 75 9.81 -10.57 -7.04
N TYR A 76 9.52 -10.15 -8.28
CA TYR A 76 9.12 -11.07 -9.35
C TYR A 76 10.27 -12.00 -9.75
N VAL A 77 11.50 -11.48 -9.83
CA VAL A 77 12.69 -12.29 -10.07
C VAL A 77 12.91 -13.32 -8.97
N HIS A 78 12.71 -12.92 -7.71
CA HIS A 78 12.73 -13.85 -6.57
C HIS A 78 11.70 -14.98 -6.74
N LYS A 79 10.48 -14.68 -7.20
CA LYS A 79 9.46 -15.71 -7.48
C LYS A 79 9.90 -16.67 -8.59
N LEU A 80 10.45 -16.15 -9.69
CA LEU A 80 10.96 -16.96 -10.79
C LEU A 80 12.06 -17.94 -10.35
N LEU A 81 12.98 -17.51 -9.47
CA LEU A 81 14.11 -18.31 -9.00
C LEU A 81 13.76 -19.29 -7.86
N THR A 82 12.56 -19.19 -7.29
CA THR A 82 12.11 -19.97 -6.13
C THR A 82 10.94 -20.91 -6.46
N GLY A 83 11.00 -21.54 -7.65
CA GLY A 83 10.10 -22.61 -8.06
C GLY A 83 8.72 -22.17 -8.56
N ARG A 84 8.51 -20.88 -8.82
CA ARG A 84 7.23 -20.33 -9.28
C ARG A 84 7.20 -19.95 -10.76
N ALA A 85 8.28 -20.23 -11.52
CA ALA A 85 8.39 -19.86 -12.94
C ALA A 85 7.26 -20.46 -13.80
N GLU A 86 6.87 -21.71 -13.59
CA GLU A 86 5.80 -22.35 -14.35
C GLU A 86 4.43 -21.68 -14.19
N ARG A 87 4.18 -21.13 -12.99
CA ARG A 87 2.95 -20.43 -12.66
C ARG A 87 3.04 -18.91 -12.85
N PHE A 88 4.17 -18.38 -13.31
CA PHE A 88 4.40 -16.94 -13.37
C PHE A 88 3.42 -16.22 -14.29
N HIS A 89 2.90 -16.88 -15.31
CA HIS A 89 1.83 -16.37 -16.19
C HIS A 89 0.50 -16.06 -15.46
N THR A 90 0.33 -16.55 -14.22
CA THR A 90 -0.84 -16.29 -13.37
C THR A 90 -0.65 -15.10 -12.41
N LEU A 91 0.47 -14.36 -12.55
CA LEU A 91 0.80 -13.22 -11.68
C LEU A 91 -0.36 -12.22 -11.59
N ARG A 92 -0.76 -11.86 -10.37
CA ARG A 92 -1.84 -10.90 -10.05
C ARG A 92 -3.24 -11.31 -10.54
N ARG A 93 -3.42 -12.53 -11.03
CA ARG A 93 -4.73 -13.09 -11.41
C ARG A 93 -5.35 -13.84 -10.23
N ARG A 94 -6.66 -13.84 -10.12
CA ARG A 94 -7.39 -14.58 -9.08
C ARG A 94 -6.95 -16.05 -9.02
N GLY A 95 -6.61 -16.52 -7.81
CA GLY A 95 -6.07 -17.87 -7.60
C GLY A 95 -4.66 -18.13 -8.13
N GLY A 96 -4.02 -17.10 -8.71
CA GLY A 96 -2.65 -17.14 -9.20
C GLY A 96 -1.63 -16.63 -8.20
N LEU A 97 -0.46 -16.22 -8.70
CA LEU A 97 0.61 -15.67 -7.89
C LEU A 97 0.33 -14.24 -7.47
N SER A 98 0.59 -13.93 -6.20
CA SER A 98 0.53 -12.57 -5.66
C SER A 98 1.57 -11.66 -6.31
N GLY A 99 1.25 -10.38 -6.46
CA GLY A 99 2.19 -9.34 -6.89
C GLY A 99 3.29 -8.99 -5.86
N PHE A 100 3.17 -9.55 -4.63
CA PHE A 100 4.06 -9.29 -3.51
C PHE A 100 4.49 -10.60 -2.84
N PRO A 101 5.58 -10.63 -2.05
CA PRO A 101 5.93 -11.76 -1.21
C PRO A 101 4.78 -12.14 -0.26
N LYS A 102 4.46 -13.43 -0.19
CA LYS A 102 3.38 -13.95 0.62
C LYS A 102 3.79 -15.27 1.26
N ARG A 103 3.89 -15.34 2.60
CA ARG A 103 4.35 -16.51 3.34
C ARG A 103 3.54 -17.79 3.06
N SER A 104 2.25 -17.65 2.77
CA SER A 104 1.41 -18.80 2.40
C SER A 104 1.60 -19.27 0.95
N GLU A 105 2.33 -18.51 0.12
CA GLU A 105 2.61 -18.86 -1.26
C GLU A 105 3.92 -19.65 -1.40
N SER A 106 4.94 -19.33 -0.59
CA SER A 106 6.24 -19.97 -0.64
C SER A 106 6.99 -19.83 0.68
N GLU A 107 7.75 -20.89 1.05
CA GLU A 107 8.67 -20.87 2.19
C GLU A 107 9.86 -19.90 2.00
N HIS A 108 10.14 -19.53 0.75
CA HIS A 108 11.16 -18.53 0.41
C HIS A 108 10.71 -17.09 0.73
N ASP A 109 9.41 -16.84 0.89
CA ASP A 109 8.88 -15.55 1.27
C ASP A 109 8.94 -15.38 2.79
N ALA A 110 10.11 -14.99 3.30
CA ALA A 110 10.39 -14.92 4.74
C ALA A 110 9.44 -14.00 5.52
N PHE A 111 8.95 -12.94 4.87
CA PHE A 111 8.00 -11.97 5.42
C PHE A 111 7.04 -11.48 4.33
N GLY A 112 5.75 -11.41 4.63
CA GLY A 112 4.76 -10.83 3.72
C GLY A 112 4.88 -9.31 3.68
N THR A 113 4.89 -8.73 2.48
CA THR A 113 5.07 -7.29 2.29
C THR A 113 4.03 -6.73 1.31
N GLY A 114 4.02 -5.43 1.13
CA GLY A 114 3.12 -4.65 0.27
C GLY A 114 3.25 -3.16 0.55
N HIS A 115 3.53 -2.80 1.83
CA HIS A 115 3.81 -1.44 2.26
C HIS A 115 5.30 -1.22 2.46
N GLY A 116 5.77 0.01 2.23
CA GLY A 116 7.18 0.38 2.39
C GLY A 116 7.63 0.56 3.82
N SER A 117 8.96 0.58 4.00
CA SER A 117 9.67 0.91 5.23
C SER A 117 9.60 -0.15 6.35
N THR A 118 9.02 -1.34 6.09
CA THR A 118 8.82 -2.37 7.12
C THR A 118 9.97 -3.37 7.23
N SER A 119 10.78 -3.53 6.18
CA SER A 119 11.78 -4.60 6.06
C SER A 119 12.84 -4.55 7.14
N LEU A 120 13.30 -3.36 7.54
CA LEU A 120 14.37 -3.19 8.52
C LEU A 120 13.92 -3.67 9.91
N ALA A 121 12.75 -3.22 10.36
CA ALA A 121 12.18 -3.64 11.64
C ALA A 121 11.88 -5.14 11.66
N ALA A 122 11.28 -5.67 10.58
CA ALA A 122 10.99 -7.11 10.44
C ALA A 122 12.28 -7.94 10.46
N SER A 123 13.32 -7.53 9.73
CA SER A 123 14.62 -8.20 9.71
C SER A 123 15.32 -8.18 11.06
N LEU A 124 15.24 -7.08 11.80
CA LEU A 124 15.76 -7.01 13.16
C LEU A 124 15.04 -8.01 14.09
N GLY A 125 13.71 -8.11 13.99
CA GLY A 125 12.92 -9.08 14.73
C GLY A 125 13.34 -10.53 14.40
N ILE A 126 13.50 -10.86 13.11
CA ILE A 126 13.96 -12.18 12.65
C ILE A 126 15.38 -12.50 13.16
N ALA A 127 16.32 -11.54 13.06
CA ALA A 127 17.68 -11.74 13.54
C ALA A 127 17.75 -11.91 15.07
N THR A 128 16.93 -11.17 15.79
CA THR A 128 16.82 -11.30 17.25
C THR A 128 16.25 -12.66 17.64
N ALA A 129 15.20 -13.12 16.97
CA ALA A 129 14.62 -14.45 17.20
C ALA A 129 15.64 -15.57 16.88
N ARG A 130 16.36 -15.46 15.75
CA ARG A 130 17.47 -16.37 15.40
C ARG A 130 18.46 -16.53 16.56
N ASP A 131 18.92 -15.40 17.09
CA ASP A 131 19.94 -15.38 18.14
C ASP A 131 19.41 -15.96 19.46
N LEU A 132 18.19 -15.62 19.85
CA LEU A 132 17.52 -16.15 21.06
C LEU A 132 17.26 -17.66 20.97
N LEU A 133 16.96 -18.16 19.78
CA LEU A 133 16.72 -19.58 19.54
C LEU A 133 18.02 -20.38 19.26
N GLY A 134 19.19 -19.74 19.29
CA GLY A 134 20.47 -20.38 19.02
C GLY A 134 20.63 -20.87 17.58
N GLN A 135 19.83 -20.34 16.64
CA GLN A 135 19.86 -20.71 15.23
C GLN A 135 20.99 -19.99 14.48
N ARG A 136 21.35 -20.51 13.32
CA ARG A 136 22.42 -19.93 12.48
C ARG A 136 21.93 -19.81 11.04
N PHE A 137 21.60 -18.60 10.62
CA PHE A 137 21.27 -18.24 9.25
C PHE A 137 21.48 -16.74 9.04
N HIS A 138 21.59 -16.30 7.78
CA HIS A 138 21.71 -14.90 7.45
C HIS A 138 20.33 -14.24 7.34
N VAL A 139 20.28 -12.95 7.69
CA VAL A 139 19.09 -12.11 7.51
C VAL A 139 19.46 -10.95 6.62
N ILE A 140 18.77 -10.81 5.52
CA ILE A 140 19.00 -9.81 4.48
C ILE A 140 17.73 -8.98 4.31
N ALA A 141 17.84 -7.66 4.48
CA ALA A 141 16.79 -6.70 4.15
C ALA A 141 17.14 -6.00 2.84
N VAL A 142 16.26 -6.02 1.85
CA VAL A 142 16.40 -5.26 0.60
C VAL A 142 15.41 -4.11 0.63
N ILE A 143 15.91 -2.89 0.78
CA ILE A 143 15.09 -1.68 0.88
C ILE A 143 15.46 -0.68 -0.21
N GLY A 144 14.44 -0.09 -0.85
CA GLY A 144 14.64 1.00 -1.81
C GLY A 144 14.89 2.36 -1.14
N ASP A 145 15.61 3.22 -1.84
CA ASP A 145 15.89 4.60 -1.43
C ASP A 145 14.60 5.40 -1.14
N GLY A 146 13.52 5.20 -1.92
CA GLY A 146 12.20 5.78 -1.63
C GLY A 146 11.62 5.31 -0.30
N SER A 147 11.70 4.02 0.00
CA SER A 147 11.21 3.46 1.27
C SER A 147 12.03 3.90 2.50
N MET A 148 13.27 4.31 2.29
CA MET A 148 14.11 4.90 3.35
C MET A 148 13.59 6.25 3.85
N THR A 149 12.68 6.91 3.14
CA THR A 149 12.07 8.17 3.57
C THR A 149 11.01 8.01 4.65
N GLY A 150 10.51 6.79 4.88
CA GLY A 150 9.51 6.50 5.90
C GLY A 150 10.07 6.45 7.33
N GLY A 151 9.32 6.96 8.31
CA GLY A 151 9.73 7.01 9.72
C GLY A 151 10.13 5.65 10.28
N LEU A 152 9.37 4.59 9.99
CA LEU A 152 9.66 3.23 10.45
C LEU A 152 11.02 2.70 9.93
N ALA A 153 11.49 3.16 8.75
CA ALA A 153 12.81 2.82 8.26
C ALA A 153 13.92 3.46 9.11
N PHE A 154 13.75 4.75 9.50
CA PHE A 154 14.68 5.41 10.43
C PHE A 154 14.69 4.76 11.80
N GLU A 155 13.52 4.40 12.34
CA GLU A 155 13.42 3.63 13.59
C GLU A 155 14.13 2.28 13.46
N GLY A 156 13.94 1.58 12.34
CA GLY A 156 14.63 0.33 12.04
C GLY A 156 16.14 0.48 12.01
N LEU A 157 16.69 1.48 11.29
CA LEU A 157 18.12 1.77 11.26
C LEU A 157 18.69 2.08 12.64
N ASN A 158 18.02 2.95 13.38
CA ASN A 158 18.44 3.34 14.73
C ASN A 158 18.54 2.11 15.65
N ASN A 159 17.53 1.23 15.62
CA ASN A 159 17.52 0.03 16.47
C ASN A 159 18.50 -1.05 15.99
N ILE A 160 18.68 -1.25 14.68
CA ILE A 160 19.70 -2.18 14.14
C ILE A 160 21.09 -1.75 14.63
N GLY A 161 21.41 -0.45 14.54
CA GLY A 161 22.68 0.09 15.03
C GLY A 161 22.87 -0.08 16.53
N GLN A 162 21.81 0.06 17.33
CA GLN A 162 21.81 -0.14 18.78
C GLN A 162 22.01 -1.61 19.16
N PHE A 163 21.26 -2.53 18.54
CA PHE A 163 21.30 -3.95 18.90
C PHE A 163 22.47 -4.71 18.30
N LYS A 164 23.12 -4.19 17.27
CA LYS A 164 24.30 -4.73 16.59
C LYS A 164 24.19 -6.19 16.19
N ARG A 165 23.01 -6.63 15.76
CA ARG A 165 22.80 -8.00 15.26
C ARG A 165 23.40 -8.15 13.88
N ASP A 166 23.74 -9.41 13.51
CA ASP A 166 24.23 -9.77 12.18
C ASP A 166 23.07 -9.65 11.18
N ILE A 167 23.01 -8.53 10.46
CA ILE A 167 22.01 -8.22 9.44
C ILE A 167 22.71 -7.55 8.27
N LEU A 168 22.40 -8.01 7.05
CA LEU A 168 22.77 -7.30 5.83
C LEU A 168 21.57 -6.44 5.36
N VAL A 169 21.76 -5.14 5.34
CA VAL A 169 20.84 -4.20 4.71
C VAL A 169 21.37 -3.85 3.33
N ILE A 170 20.59 -4.12 2.30
CA ILE A 170 20.88 -3.71 0.91
C ILE A 170 20.02 -2.50 0.60
N LEU A 171 20.68 -1.34 0.49
CA LEU A 171 20.07 -0.12 0.01
C LEU A 171 20.10 -0.12 -1.53
N ASN A 172 18.96 -0.41 -2.14
CA ASN A 172 18.77 -0.36 -3.59
C ASN A 172 18.44 1.08 -4.02
N ASP A 173 19.44 1.83 -4.43
CA ASP A 173 19.32 3.22 -4.84
C ASP A 173 19.16 3.32 -6.36
N ASN A 174 17.98 3.72 -6.80
CA ASN A 174 17.68 4.01 -8.19
C ASN A 174 17.20 5.45 -8.41
N LYS A 175 17.32 6.30 -7.38
CA LYS A 175 16.95 7.72 -7.36
C LYS A 175 15.44 7.98 -7.60
N MET A 176 14.62 6.95 -7.47
CA MET A 176 13.18 7.02 -7.73
C MET A 176 12.38 6.17 -6.73
N SER A 177 11.29 6.76 -6.23
CA SER A 177 10.14 6.01 -5.71
C SER A 177 9.15 5.69 -6.85
N ILE A 178 7.91 6.08 -6.77
CA ILE A 178 7.00 6.14 -7.93
C ILE A 178 7.43 7.28 -8.86
N SER A 179 7.76 8.45 -8.30
CA SER A 179 8.38 9.61 -8.95
C SER A 179 9.83 9.80 -8.45
N LYS A 180 10.50 10.90 -8.83
CA LYS A 180 11.81 11.23 -8.26
C LYS A 180 11.72 11.35 -6.75
N ASN A 181 12.68 10.79 -6.04
CA ASN A 181 12.74 10.90 -4.59
C ASN A 181 12.88 12.34 -4.13
N VAL A 182 12.31 12.62 -2.95
CA VAL A 182 12.31 13.94 -2.31
C VAL A 182 13.04 13.89 -0.97
N GLY A 183 13.48 15.07 -0.52
CA GLY A 183 14.06 15.26 0.81
C GLY A 183 15.58 15.12 0.87
N ALA A 184 16.14 15.59 2.01
CA ALA A 184 17.58 15.70 2.23
C ALA A 184 18.34 14.36 2.12
N LEU A 185 17.68 13.24 2.44
CA LEU A 185 18.30 11.91 2.29
C LEU A 185 18.53 11.57 0.82
N ALA A 186 17.56 11.87 -0.06
CA ALA A 186 17.70 11.65 -1.51
C ALA A 186 18.83 12.50 -2.10
N ASP A 187 18.93 13.76 -1.67
CA ASP A 187 20.02 14.65 -2.07
C ASP A 187 21.38 14.15 -1.56
N TYR A 188 21.42 13.62 -0.35
CA TYR A 188 22.63 13.04 0.24
C TYR A 188 23.11 11.80 -0.54
N LEU A 189 22.21 10.84 -0.84
CA LEU A 189 22.52 9.64 -1.63
C LEU A 189 22.97 10.01 -3.05
N THR A 190 22.31 10.99 -3.67
CA THR A 190 22.71 11.51 -4.98
C THR A 190 24.11 12.08 -4.96
N ARG A 191 24.50 12.86 -3.94
CA ARG A 191 25.86 13.38 -3.82
C ARG A 191 26.90 12.27 -3.70
N ILE A 192 26.65 11.26 -2.87
CA ILE A 192 27.57 10.11 -2.75
C ILE A 192 27.75 9.42 -4.11
N SER A 193 26.66 9.16 -4.83
CA SER A 193 26.69 8.44 -6.11
C SER A 193 27.29 9.24 -7.28
N THR A 194 27.38 10.58 -7.18
CA THR A 194 27.82 11.46 -8.27
C THR A 194 29.18 12.12 -8.05
N THR A 195 29.82 11.95 -6.88
CA THR A 195 31.13 12.57 -6.59
C THR A 195 32.24 11.90 -7.42
N PRO A 196 32.85 12.60 -8.42
CA PRO A 196 33.79 11.98 -9.35
C PRO A 196 35.08 11.43 -8.71
N GLY A 197 35.50 12.02 -7.58
CA GLY A 197 36.69 11.59 -6.84
C GLY A 197 36.49 10.24 -6.15
N TYR A 198 35.28 9.92 -5.72
CA TYR A 198 34.97 8.68 -5.05
C TYR A 198 35.10 7.45 -6.01
N ASN A 199 34.47 7.54 -7.17
CA ASN A 199 34.47 6.43 -8.14
C ASN A 199 35.84 6.13 -8.75
N ARG A 200 36.65 7.17 -9.01
CA ARG A 200 38.04 7.00 -9.53
C ARG A 200 38.96 6.39 -8.48
N MET A 201 38.89 6.88 -7.25
CA MET A 201 39.80 6.45 -6.22
C MET A 201 39.42 5.07 -5.66
N GLU A 202 38.14 4.69 -5.66
CA GLU A 202 37.74 3.30 -5.38
C GLU A 202 38.36 2.34 -6.42
N ALA A 203 38.29 2.69 -7.69
CA ALA A 203 38.95 1.91 -8.74
C ALA A 203 40.47 1.84 -8.57
N ASP A 204 41.11 2.97 -8.27
CA ASP A 204 42.57 3.05 -8.06
C ASP A 204 43.01 2.27 -6.81
N VAL A 205 42.23 2.30 -5.73
CA VAL A 205 42.50 1.52 -4.50
C VAL A 205 42.30 0.02 -4.74
N TRP A 206 41.28 -0.39 -5.49
CA TRP A 206 41.08 -1.79 -5.88
C TRP A 206 42.20 -2.27 -6.81
N GLU A 207 42.67 -1.46 -7.74
CA GLU A 207 43.79 -1.79 -8.60
C GLU A 207 45.09 -1.91 -7.79
N LEU A 208 45.33 -1.02 -6.82
CA LEU A 208 46.47 -1.05 -5.93
C LEU A 208 46.45 -2.31 -5.01
N LEU A 209 45.27 -2.62 -4.46
CA LEU A 209 45.08 -3.82 -3.62
C LEU A 209 45.18 -5.11 -4.44
N GLY A 210 44.72 -5.12 -5.70
CA GLY A 210 44.85 -6.25 -6.63
C GLY A 210 46.29 -6.52 -7.02
N ARG A 211 47.17 -5.52 -6.97
CA ARG A 211 48.62 -5.66 -7.23
C ARG A 211 49.41 -6.16 -6.04
N LEU A 212 48.81 -6.24 -4.83
CA LEU A 212 49.47 -6.80 -3.65
C LEU A 212 49.61 -8.31 -3.75
N PRO A 213 50.80 -8.88 -3.41
CA PRO A 213 51.02 -10.32 -3.48
C PRO A 213 50.02 -11.09 -2.62
N LYS A 214 49.43 -12.16 -3.16
CA LYS A 214 48.42 -13.01 -2.48
C LYS A 214 48.88 -13.62 -1.16
N ASN A 215 50.18 -13.56 -0.85
CA ASN A 215 50.81 -14.15 0.32
C ASN A 215 50.97 -13.20 1.51
N LEU A 216 50.38 -12.01 1.48
CA LEU A 216 50.40 -11.07 2.61
C LEU A 216 49.53 -11.57 3.75
N GLY A 217 50.11 -11.65 4.94
CA GLY A 217 49.45 -12.13 6.15
C GLY A 217 48.29 -11.25 6.63
N PRO A 218 47.52 -11.70 7.65
CA PRO A 218 46.35 -11.02 8.16
C PRO A 218 46.55 -9.55 8.55
N GLN A 219 47.75 -9.20 9.00
CA GLN A 219 48.13 -7.84 9.43
C GLN A 219 48.20 -6.85 8.26
N ALA A 220 48.71 -7.26 7.10
CA ALA A 220 48.77 -6.38 5.93
C ALA A 220 47.40 -6.15 5.31
N ARG A 221 46.48 -7.11 5.36
CA ARG A 221 45.08 -6.94 4.97
C ARG A 221 44.37 -5.97 5.90
N THR A 222 44.67 -6.02 7.20
CA THR A 222 44.10 -5.07 8.18
C THR A 222 44.65 -3.65 7.97
N LEU A 223 45.92 -3.49 7.61
CA LEU A 223 46.50 -2.19 7.30
C LEU A 223 45.91 -1.59 6.00
N ALA A 224 45.78 -2.39 4.95
CA ALA A 224 45.18 -1.99 3.69
C ALA A 224 43.69 -1.55 3.91
N ARG A 225 42.97 -2.29 4.76
CA ARG A 225 41.62 -1.92 5.17
C ARG A 225 41.57 -0.60 5.91
N ARG A 226 42.44 -0.36 6.88
CA ARG A 226 42.54 0.92 7.63
C ARG A 226 42.94 2.09 6.75
N MET A 227 43.83 1.89 5.79
CA MET A 227 44.19 2.92 4.81
C MET A 227 42.99 3.27 3.91
N ARG A 228 42.23 2.28 3.45
CA ARG A 228 40.99 2.48 2.70
C ARG A 228 39.96 3.28 3.52
N GLU A 229 39.74 2.90 4.77
CA GLU A 229 38.84 3.59 5.70
C GLU A 229 39.27 5.04 5.94
N GLY A 230 40.57 5.31 6.13
CA GLY A 230 41.11 6.66 6.32
C GLY A 230 40.95 7.57 5.12
N VAL A 231 41.23 7.04 3.93
CA VAL A 231 41.06 7.78 2.66
C VAL A 231 39.58 8.04 2.38
N ARG A 232 38.71 7.08 2.63
CA ARG A 232 37.27 7.20 2.47
C ARG A 232 36.68 8.25 3.41
N THR A 233 37.12 8.30 4.68
CA THR A 233 36.69 9.29 5.68
C THR A 233 37.09 10.71 5.31
N LEU A 234 38.22 10.88 4.61
CA LEU A 234 38.67 12.18 4.11
C LEU A 234 37.85 12.70 2.93
N LEU A 235 37.30 11.80 2.11
CA LEU A 235 36.59 12.17 0.87
C LEU A 235 35.08 12.33 1.04
N VAL A 236 34.48 11.54 1.93
CA VAL A 236 33.06 11.61 2.28
C VAL A 236 32.96 11.79 3.79
N PRO A 237 33.19 13.00 4.30
CA PRO A 237 33.04 13.26 5.72
C PRO A 237 31.58 13.06 6.14
N ASN A 238 31.37 12.40 7.29
CA ASN A 238 30.08 12.20 7.95
C ASN A 238 29.10 11.25 7.21
N MET A 239 29.48 9.97 7.04
CA MET A 239 28.50 8.95 6.67
C MET A 239 27.57 8.65 7.86
N PRO A 240 26.29 9.05 7.83
CA PRO A 240 25.39 8.86 8.99
C PRO A 240 25.24 7.38 9.36
N PHE A 241 25.28 6.47 8.39
CA PHE A 241 25.15 5.04 8.61
C PHE A 241 26.29 4.46 9.48
N GLU A 242 27.54 4.93 9.28
CA GLU A 242 28.67 4.48 10.10
C GLU A 242 28.57 5.03 11.53
N GLN A 243 28.08 6.25 11.69
CA GLN A 243 27.82 6.83 13.01
C GLN A 243 26.71 6.09 13.76
N TRP A 244 25.75 5.52 13.03
CA TRP A 244 24.72 4.64 13.59
C TRP A 244 25.20 3.21 13.84
N GLY A 245 26.48 2.90 13.58
CA GLY A 245 27.10 1.63 13.90
C GLY A 245 27.04 0.57 12.80
N PHE A 246 26.66 0.95 11.58
CA PHE A 246 26.73 0.06 10.42
C PHE A 246 28.14 0.01 9.84
N HIS A 247 28.53 -1.15 9.36
CA HIS A 247 29.61 -1.25 8.39
C HIS A 247 29.04 -0.94 7.01
N TYR A 248 29.43 0.19 6.44
CA TYR A 248 28.94 0.63 5.12
C TYR A 248 29.85 0.15 4.00
N GLU A 249 29.29 -0.45 2.95
CA GLU A 249 29.97 -0.85 1.72
C GLU A 249 29.26 -0.25 0.50
N GLY A 250 30.02 0.21 -0.49
CA GLY A 250 29.51 0.79 -1.73
C GLY A 250 29.72 2.31 -1.80
N PRO A 251 29.07 3.01 -2.76
CA PRO A 251 28.08 2.46 -3.70
C PRO A 251 28.71 1.56 -4.78
N VAL A 252 27.99 0.51 -5.19
CA VAL A 252 28.40 -0.44 -6.22
C VAL A 252 27.39 -0.52 -7.35
N ASP A 253 27.86 -0.84 -8.56
CA ASP A 253 26.98 -1.06 -9.71
C ASP A 253 26.14 -2.33 -9.48
N GLY A 254 24.82 -2.17 -9.40
CA GLY A 254 23.85 -3.25 -9.22
C GLY A 254 23.59 -4.08 -10.46
N HIS A 255 24.20 -3.72 -11.60
CA HIS A 255 24.11 -4.46 -12.87
C HIS A 255 25.39 -5.24 -13.20
N ASP A 256 26.46 -5.09 -12.40
CA ASP A 256 27.65 -5.92 -12.47
C ASP A 256 27.47 -7.19 -11.59
N LEU A 257 26.89 -8.23 -12.19
CA LEU A 257 26.62 -9.50 -11.51
C LEU A 257 27.88 -10.14 -10.92
N GLY A 258 29.02 -10.05 -11.64
CA GLY A 258 30.28 -10.62 -11.18
C GLY A 258 30.77 -9.95 -9.90
N LYS A 259 30.79 -8.62 -9.89
CA LYS A 259 31.19 -7.80 -8.74
C LYS A 259 30.25 -7.97 -7.57
N LEU A 260 28.92 -8.04 -7.81
CA LEU A 260 27.93 -8.31 -6.76
C LEU A 260 28.17 -9.66 -6.07
N ILE A 261 28.40 -10.73 -6.83
CA ILE A 261 28.69 -12.07 -6.27
C ILE A 261 29.98 -12.04 -5.44
N GLU A 262 31.03 -11.43 -5.93
CA GLU A 262 32.31 -11.32 -5.21
C GLU A 262 32.15 -10.56 -3.89
N LEU A 263 31.45 -9.43 -3.92
CA LEU A 263 31.23 -8.59 -2.75
C LEU A 263 30.31 -9.27 -1.72
N LEU A 264 29.17 -9.83 -2.14
CA LEU A 264 28.27 -10.56 -1.26
C LEU A 264 28.96 -11.78 -0.61
N THR A 265 29.83 -12.48 -1.37
CA THR A 265 30.65 -13.58 -0.82
C THR A 265 31.64 -13.08 0.23
N ALA A 266 32.25 -11.92 0.01
CA ALA A 266 33.17 -11.32 0.98
C ALA A 266 32.45 -10.81 2.25
N ILE A 267 31.22 -10.30 2.11
CA ILE A 267 30.39 -9.80 3.21
C ILE A 267 29.81 -10.96 4.04
N LYS A 268 29.45 -12.09 3.42
CA LYS A 268 28.73 -13.22 4.07
C LYS A 268 29.34 -13.65 5.41
N PRO A 269 30.67 -13.77 5.61
CA PRO A 269 31.28 -14.14 6.89
C PRO A 269 31.40 -12.99 7.90
N MET A 270 31.10 -11.75 7.53
CA MET A 270 31.24 -10.59 8.41
C MET A 270 30.16 -10.58 9.49
N ARG A 271 30.44 -9.89 10.59
CA ARG A 271 29.56 -9.79 11.76
C ARG A 271 29.11 -8.36 11.99
N GLY A 272 27.98 -8.22 12.68
CA GLY A 272 27.34 -6.95 12.98
C GLY A 272 26.47 -6.44 11.82
N PRO A 273 25.88 -5.25 11.95
CA PRO A 273 25.04 -4.66 10.92
C PRO A 273 25.87 -4.14 9.75
N ILE A 274 25.55 -4.57 8.55
CA ILE A 274 26.22 -4.16 7.30
C ILE A 274 25.19 -3.46 6.43
N LEU A 275 25.54 -2.32 5.84
CA LEU A 275 24.75 -1.63 4.84
C LEU A 275 25.52 -1.64 3.51
N LEU A 276 24.97 -2.38 2.55
CA LEU A 276 25.48 -2.43 1.18
C LEU A 276 24.65 -1.49 0.30
N HIS A 277 25.28 -0.43 -0.21
CA HIS A 277 24.65 0.54 -1.11
C HIS A 277 24.84 0.10 -2.56
N VAL A 278 23.74 -0.19 -3.24
CA VAL A 278 23.70 -0.72 -4.61
C VAL A 278 22.99 0.26 -5.52
N LEU A 279 23.65 0.72 -6.57
CA LEU A 279 23.08 1.61 -7.59
C LEU A 279 22.43 0.78 -8.69
N THR A 280 21.14 1.01 -8.94
CA THR A 280 20.40 0.32 -10.00
C THR A 280 19.67 1.31 -10.92
N GLN A 281 19.21 0.81 -12.06
CA GLN A 281 18.41 1.57 -13.01
C GLN A 281 17.04 0.88 -13.19
N LYS A 282 15.96 1.59 -12.86
CA LYS A 282 14.61 1.10 -13.17
C LYS A 282 14.41 0.88 -14.65
N GLY A 283 13.73 -0.21 -15.01
CA GLY A 283 13.45 -0.52 -16.42
C GLY A 283 14.60 -1.12 -17.20
N ARG A 284 15.74 -1.39 -16.59
CA ARG A 284 16.98 -1.87 -17.23
C ARG A 284 16.75 -3.00 -18.22
N GLY A 285 17.16 -2.77 -19.49
CA GLY A 285 17.05 -3.75 -20.58
C GLY A 285 15.69 -3.75 -21.29
N TYR A 286 14.78 -2.81 -20.97
CA TYR A 286 13.53 -2.59 -21.69
C TYR A 286 13.35 -1.07 -21.93
N LYS A 287 13.65 -0.64 -23.14
CA LYS A 287 13.73 0.79 -23.51
C LYS A 287 12.52 1.63 -23.10
N PRO A 288 11.25 1.21 -23.33
CA PRO A 288 10.10 1.99 -22.88
C PRO A 288 10.07 2.24 -21.37
N ALA A 289 10.50 1.26 -20.56
CA ALA A 289 10.54 1.39 -19.10
C ALA A 289 11.77 2.19 -18.61
N GLU A 290 12.89 2.20 -19.35
CA GLU A 290 14.03 3.07 -19.06
C GLU A 290 13.70 4.54 -19.32
N GLU A 291 12.96 4.83 -20.39
CA GLU A 291 12.56 6.19 -20.78
C GLU A 291 11.44 6.75 -19.89
N ASN A 292 10.53 5.89 -19.42
CA ASN A 292 9.40 6.30 -18.59
C ASN A 292 9.16 5.35 -17.40
N ALA A 293 10.13 5.28 -16.49
CA ALA A 293 10.07 4.41 -15.33
C ALA A 293 8.87 4.70 -14.40
N THR A 294 8.31 5.90 -14.42
CA THR A 294 7.12 6.29 -13.64
C THR A 294 5.88 5.55 -14.13
N THR A 295 5.60 5.55 -15.43
CA THR A 295 4.48 4.82 -16.03
C THR A 295 4.61 3.31 -15.79
N PHE A 296 5.84 2.77 -15.96
CA PHE A 296 6.12 1.35 -15.79
C PHE A 296 6.41 0.93 -14.32
N HIS A 297 6.26 1.85 -13.37
CA HIS A 297 6.32 1.49 -11.95
C HIS A 297 5.15 0.58 -11.55
N GLY A 298 3.93 0.91 -11.97
CA GLY A 298 2.72 0.10 -11.74
C GLY A 298 1.80 0.21 -12.96
N VAL A 299 2.09 -0.57 -14.01
CA VAL A 299 1.45 -0.47 -15.32
C VAL A 299 0.33 -1.48 -15.48
N GLY A 300 -0.74 -1.10 -16.19
CA GLY A 300 -1.74 -2.03 -16.74
C GLY A 300 -1.18 -2.86 -17.90
N PRO A 301 -1.99 -3.71 -18.54
CA PRO A 301 -1.58 -4.40 -19.76
C PRO A 301 -1.11 -3.41 -20.85
N PHE A 302 -0.04 -3.76 -21.57
CA PHE A 302 0.59 -2.90 -22.58
C PHE A 302 1.09 -3.73 -23.77
N ASP A 303 1.40 -3.08 -24.85
CA ASP A 303 2.06 -3.69 -26.00
C ASP A 303 3.56 -3.86 -25.73
N PRO A 304 4.13 -5.09 -25.76
CA PRO A 304 5.52 -5.32 -25.36
C PRO A 304 6.54 -4.72 -26.31
N ASP A 305 6.21 -4.46 -27.58
CA ASP A 305 7.13 -3.95 -28.57
C ASP A 305 7.22 -2.41 -28.50
N SER A 306 6.07 -1.73 -28.41
CA SER A 306 5.99 -0.27 -28.36
C SER A 306 6.00 0.30 -26.94
N GLY A 307 5.60 -0.48 -25.93
CA GLY A 307 5.37 0.00 -24.57
C GLY A 307 4.05 0.77 -24.40
N GLU A 308 3.20 0.81 -25.42
CA GLU A 308 1.94 1.55 -25.37
C GLU A 308 0.95 0.86 -24.40
N VAL A 309 0.52 1.60 -23.37
CA VAL A 309 -0.42 1.10 -22.37
C VAL A 309 -1.81 1.06 -22.97
N ARG A 310 -2.49 -0.08 -22.84
CA ARG A 310 -3.87 -0.25 -23.31
C ARG A 310 -4.81 0.58 -22.44
N THR A 311 -5.12 1.79 -22.90
CA THR A 311 -6.13 2.65 -22.27
C THR A 311 -7.44 2.53 -23.02
N THR A 312 -8.55 2.41 -22.31
CA THR A 312 -9.87 2.55 -22.90
C THR A 312 -10.23 4.04 -22.88
N PRO A 313 -10.31 4.73 -24.02
CA PRO A 313 -10.82 6.11 -24.04
C PRO A 313 -12.24 6.13 -23.49
N GLY A 314 -12.53 7.05 -22.57
CA GLY A 314 -13.87 7.10 -22.00
C GLY A 314 -14.02 8.10 -20.86
N ILE A 315 -14.83 7.72 -19.91
CA ILE A 315 -15.19 8.49 -18.71
C ILE A 315 -13.92 8.71 -17.87
N PRO A 316 -13.62 9.95 -17.44
CA PRO A 316 -12.47 10.23 -16.59
C PRO A 316 -12.55 9.45 -15.26
N SER A 317 -11.40 9.11 -14.72
CA SER A 317 -11.31 8.45 -13.41
C SER A 317 -11.68 9.41 -12.28
N TYR A 318 -12.11 8.85 -11.14
CA TYR A 318 -12.34 9.65 -9.93
C TYR A 318 -11.10 10.46 -9.54
N THR A 319 -9.91 9.88 -9.66
CA THR A 319 -8.62 10.54 -9.40
C THR A 319 -8.41 11.78 -10.30
N GLU A 320 -8.71 11.68 -11.60
CA GLU A 320 -8.61 12.81 -12.53
C GLU A 320 -9.63 13.90 -12.23
N VAL A 321 -10.88 13.53 -11.92
CA VAL A 321 -11.93 14.48 -11.55
C VAL A 321 -11.57 15.21 -10.25
N PHE A 322 -11.05 14.49 -9.25
CA PHE A 322 -10.54 15.08 -8.01
C PHE A 322 -9.44 16.11 -8.30
N GLY A 323 -8.40 15.72 -9.06
CA GLY A 323 -7.27 16.59 -9.36
C GLY A 323 -7.69 17.89 -10.05
N ARG A 324 -8.54 17.79 -11.09
CA ARG A 324 -9.09 18.96 -11.81
C ARG A 324 -9.93 19.84 -10.90
N ALA A 325 -10.82 19.25 -10.08
CA ALA A 325 -11.66 20.00 -9.15
C ALA A 325 -10.83 20.74 -8.08
N LEU A 326 -9.75 20.12 -7.59
CA LEU A 326 -8.86 20.75 -6.61
C LEU A 326 -8.11 21.94 -7.24
N VAL A 327 -7.62 21.82 -8.46
CA VAL A 327 -6.99 22.94 -9.20
C VAL A 327 -7.98 24.08 -9.39
N GLU A 328 -9.24 23.80 -9.78
CA GLU A 328 -10.29 24.80 -9.92
C GLU A 328 -10.56 25.55 -8.59
N LEU A 329 -10.68 24.83 -7.49
CA LEU A 329 -10.92 25.44 -6.18
C LEU A 329 -9.71 26.24 -5.69
N ALA A 330 -8.50 25.73 -5.90
CA ALA A 330 -7.25 26.41 -5.52
C ALA A 330 -6.98 27.69 -6.33
N SER A 331 -7.57 27.83 -7.51
CA SER A 331 -7.51 29.09 -8.27
C SER A 331 -8.27 30.23 -7.61
N ARG A 332 -9.25 29.91 -6.77
CA ARG A 332 -10.14 30.85 -6.07
C ARG A 332 -9.75 31.06 -4.60
N ASP A 333 -9.00 30.14 -4.00
CA ASP A 333 -8.54 30.22 -2.61
C ASP A 333 -7.05 29.87 -2.50
N SER A 334 -6.22 30.88 -2.26
CA SER A 334 -4.78 30.74 -2.13
C SER A 334 -4.33 30.00 -0.86
N ARG A 335 -5.23 29.78 0.11
CA ARG A 335 -4.94 29.04 1.34
C ARG A 335 -4.88 27.54 1.11
N ILE A 336 -5.44 27.03 0.00
CA ILE A 336 -5.44 25.60 -0.31
C ILE A 336 -4.02 25.13 -0.62
N ALA A 337 -3.54 24.14 0.15
CA ALA A 337 -2.29 23.46 -0.04
C ALA A 337 -2.53 21.95 -0.21
N ALA A 338 -1.83 21.30 -1.13
CA ALA A 338 -1.96 19.87 -1.38
C ALA A 338 -0.74 19.11 -0.84
N VAL A 339 -0.99 18.02 -0.10
CA VAL A 339 0.04 17.17 0.50
C VAL A 339 -0.18 15.73 0.08
N THR A 340 0.88 15.04 -0.31
CA THR A 340 0.85 13.62 -0.63
C THR A 340 2.11 12.91 -0.12
N ALA A 341 2.08 11.57 -0.07
CA ALA A 341 3.18 10.73 0.40
C ALA A 341 3.71 9.85 -0.76
N ALA A 342 4.61 10.39 -1.59
CA ALA A 342 5.23 9.76 -2.76
C ALA A 342 4.24 9.31 -3.86
N MET A 343 3.04 9.91 -3.92
CA MET A 343 1.94 9.45 -4.77
C MET A 343 1.37 10.57 -5.68
N ARG A 344 2.20 11.50 -6.10
CA ARG A 344 1.82 12.69 -6.86
C ARG A 344 0.89 12.38 -8.06
N GLU A 345 1.29 11.44 -8.91
CA GLU A 345 0.52 11.01 -10.08
C GLU A 345 -0.69 10.16 -9.65
N GLY A 346 -0.46 9.23 -8.74
CA GLY A 346 -1.47 8.27 -8.29
C GLY A 346 -2.65 8.89 -7.56
N THR A 347 -2.50 10.07 -6.97
CA THR A 347 -3.56 10.84 -6.29
C THR A 347 -4.10 12.00 -7.13
N GLY A 348 -3.70 12.12 -8.41
CA GLY A 348 -4.18 13.19 -9.30
C GLY A 348 -3.60 14.58 -9.03
N LEU A 349 -2.57 14.69 -8.20
CA LEU A 349 -1.97 15.98 -7.81
C LEU A 349 -0.87 16.50 -8.75
N ALA A 350 -0.59 15.79 -9.85
CA ALA A 350 0.47 16.19 -10.80
C ALA A 350 0.24 17.59 -11.39
N GLU A 351 -0.99 17.89 -11.80
CA GLU A 351 -1.35 19.19 -12.36
C GLU A 351 -1.32 20.29 -11.29
N PHE A 352 -1.83 20.00 -10.08
CA PHE A 352 -1.76 20.95 -8.96
C PHE A 352 -0.30 21.32 -8.64
N GLY A 353 0.60 20.35 -8.54
CA GLY A 353 2.01 20.60 -8.28
C GLY A 353 2.73 21.36 -9.41
N ARG A 354 2.26 21.24 -10.67
CA ARG A 354 2.79 22.02 -11.80
C ARG A 354 2.32 23.47 -11.77
N ILE A 355 1.05 23.72 -11.41
CA ILE A 355 0.44 25.07 -11.42
C ILE A 355 0.76 25.83 -10.13
N TYR A 356 0.77 25.15 -8.99
CA TYR A 356 0.99 25.74 -7.67
C TYR A 356 2.14 25.08 -6.90
N PRO A 357 3.40 25.15 -7.41
CA PRO A 357 4.54 24.44 -6.82
C PRO A 357 4.81 24.83 -5.36
N ASP A 358 4.60 26.08 -4.98
CA ASP A 358 4.82 26.58 -3.62
C ASP A 358 3.73 26.12 -2.61
N ARG A 359 2.65 25.51 -3.09
CA ARG A 359 1.54 24.99 -2.28
C ARG A 359 1.38 23.47 -2.42
N PHE A 360 2.33 22.81 -3.07
CA PHE A 360 2.35 21.37 -3.25
C PHE A 360 3.52 20.76 -2.45
N PHE A 361 3.22 19.75 -1.63
CA PHE A 361 4.17 19.07 -0.78
C PHE A 361 4.10 17.56 -0.99
N ASP A 362 5.11 16.99 -1.63
CA ASP A 362 5.36 15.55 -1.60
C ASP A 362 6.37 15.28 -0.49
N VAL A 363 5.98 14.50 0.51
CA VAL A 363 6.80 14.25 1.70
C VAL A 363 7.55 12.93 1.67
N GLY A 364 7.53 12.22 0.53
CA GLY A 364 8.03 10.86 0.42
C GLY A 364 7.07 9.85 1.04
N MET A 365 7.52 8.60 1.25
CA MET A 365 6.68 7.52 1.83
C MET A 365 6.52 7.70 3.36
N ALA A 366 5.97 8.86 3.77
CA ALA A 366 5.93 9.31 5.16
C ALA A 366 4.53 9.84 5.53
N GLU A 367 3.53 8.96 5.53
CA GLU A 367 2.12 9.29 5.75
C GLU A 367 1.87 9.96 7.11
N GLN A 368 2.54 9.50 8.16
CA GLN A 368 2.48 10.11 9.50
C GLN A 368 2.95 11.56 9.46
N HIS A 369 4.11 11.81 8.80
CA HIS A 369 4.63 13.16 8.62
C HIS A 369 3.67 14.02 7.79
N ALA A 370 3.07 13.49 6.71
CA ALA A 370 2.08 14.19 5.89
C ALA A 370 0.93 14.75 6.73
N VAL A 371 0.40 13.95 7.65
CA VAL A 371 -0.73 14.34 8.51
C VAL A 371 -0.29 15.39 9.54
N THR A 372 0.79 15.16 10.29
CA THR A 372 1.28 16.12 11.29
C THR A 372 1.73 17.45 10.64
N PHE A 373 2.41 17.39 9.49
CA PHE A 373 2.78 18.57 8.71
C PHE A 373 1.54 19.38 8.30
N SER A 374 0.50 18.70 7.83
CA SER A 374 -0.78 19.33 7.45
C SER A 374 -1.49 19.94 8.65
N ALA A 375 -1.43 19.30 9.82
CA ALA A 375 -1.90 19.89 11.07
C ALA A 375 -1.19 21.23 11.35
N GLY A 376 0.16 21.26 11.21
CA GLY A 376 0.95 22.48 11.33
C GLY A 376 0.52 23.58 10.36
N LEU A 377 0.28 23.25 9.08
CA LEU A 377 -0.22 24.21 8.09
C LEU A 377 -1.61 24.77 8.48
N ALA A 378 -2.49 23.91 8.97
CA ALA A 378 -3.85 24.31 9.37
C ALA A 378 -3.84 25.25 10.57
N THR A 379 -2.92 25.12 11.53
CA THR A 379 -2.78 26.05 12.66
C THR A 379 -2.46 27.49 12.24
N GLN A 380 -1.87 27.66 11.05
CA GLN A 380 -1.53 28.98 10.48
C GLN A 380 -2.56 29.49 9.47
N GLY A 381 -3.75 28.85 9.42
CA GLY A 381 -4.88 29.30 8.60
C GLY A 381 -4.86 28.79 7.15
N LEU A 382 -3.95 27.90 6.78
CA LEU A 382 -4.02 27.21 5.49
C LEU A 382 -5.12 26.14 5.49
N ARG A 383 -5.46 25.68 4.30
CA ARG A 383 -6.48 24.64 4.04
C ARG A 383 -5.79 23.43 3.41
N PRO A 384 -5.10 22.59 4.21
CA PRO A 384 -4.37 21.45 3.67
C PRO A 384 -5.33 20.35 3.22
N VAL A 385 -5.07 19.82 2.02
CA VAL A 385 -5.70 18.64 1.43
C VAL A 385 -4.68 17.53 1.40
N VAL A 386 -4.86 16.52 2.24
CA VAL A 386 -3.99 15.34 2.35
C VAL A 386 -4.56 14.25 1.48
N ALA A 387 -3.97 14.04 0.29
CA ALA A 387 -4.39 13.02 -0.65
C ALA A 387 -3.46 11.80 -0.58
N ILE A 388 -3.97 10.71 -0.03
CA ILE A 388 -3.26 9.44 0.20
C ILE A 388 -4.21 8.29 -0.12
N TYR A 389 -3.68 7.14 -0.59
CA TYR A 389 -4.50 5.95 -0.78
C TYR A 389 -5.09 5.45 0.54
N SER A 390 -6.34 5.03 0.49
CA SER A 390 -7.11 4.57 1.66
C SER A 390 -6.34 3.52 2.48
N GLY A 391 -5.78 2.50 1.83
CA GLY A 391 -5.00 1.45 2.49
C GLY A 391 -3.69 1.94 3.11
N PHE A 392 -3.13 3.09 2.67
CA PHE A 392 -1.89 3.65 3.21
C PHE A 392 -2.12 4.69 4.30
N LEU A 393 -3.23 5.43 4.26
CA LEU A 393 -3.54 6.41 5.29
C LEU A 393 -3.72 5.79 6.69
N GLN A 394 -4.07 4.50 6.78
CA GLN A 394 -4.13 3.78 8.06
C GLN A 394 -2.82 3.83 8.85
N ARG A 395 -1.67 4.05 8.20
CA ARG A 395 -0.37 4.23 8.86
C ARG A 395 -0.31 5.49 9.72
N ALA A 396 -1.11 6.50 9.40
CA ALA A 396 -1.15 7.78 10.10
C ALA A 396 -2.36 7.91 11.06
N PHE A 397 -2.93 6.78 11.50
CA PHE A 397 -4.14 6.76 12.32
C PHE A 397 -3.99 7.54 13.63
N ASP A 398 -2.87 7.39 14.33
CA ASP A 398 -2.58 8.16 15.55
C ASP A 398 -2.52 9.67 15.28
N GLN A 399 -1.84 10.09 14.21
CA GLN A 399 -1.70 11.50 13.87
C GLN A 399 -3.03 12.14 13.47
N ILE A 400 -3.94 11.37 12.85
CA ILE A 400 -5.31 11.84 12.56
C ILE A 400 -6.05 12.14 13.86
N ILE A 401 -5.92 11.27 14.87
CA ILE A 401 -6.58 11.45 16.18
C ILE A 401 -5.93 12.58 16.96
N HIS A 402 -4.62 12.44 17.24
CA HIS A 402 -3.89 13.28 18.20
C HIS A 402 -3.57 14.66 17.63
N ASP A 403 -3.00 14.71 16.41
CA ASP A 403 -2.48 15.96 15.87
C ASP A 403 -3.57 16.80 15.16
N VAL A 404 -4.62 16.16 14.67
CA VAL A 404 -5.68 16.84 13.89
C VAL A 404 -7.01 16.89 14.64
N ALA A 405 -7.63 15.74 14.94
CA ALA A 405 -9.02 15.72 15.43
C ALA A 405 -9.15 16.25 16.85
N LEU A 406 -8.22 15.93 17.75
CA LEU A 406 -8.19 16.43 19.12
C LEU A 406 -8.14 17.97 19.15
N GLN A 407 -7.41 18.58 18.21
CA GLN A 407 -7.25 20.02 18.08
C GLN A 407 -8.31 20.67 17.18
N LYS A 408 -9.24 19.88 16.60
CA LYS A 408 -10.28 20.34 15.66
C LYS A 408 -9.71 21.12 14.46
N LEU A 409 -8.57 20.70 13.95
CA LEU A 409 -7.91 21.37 12.83
C LEU A 409 -8.63 21.06 11.51
N PRO A 410 -8.86 22.04 10.64
CA PRO A 410 -9.61 21.88 9.40
C PRO A 410 -8.73 21.27 8.28
N VAL A 411 -8.31 20.03 8.49
CA VAL A 411 -7.58 19.23 7.50
C VAL A 411 -8.57 18.41 6.68
N VAL A 412 -8.42 18.47 5.35
CA VAL A 412 -9.22 17.67 4.41
C VAL A 412 -8.44 16.42 4.05
N PHE A 413 -8.95 15.25 4.42
CA PHE A 413 -8.41 13.96 4.04
C PHE A 413 -9.10 13.46 2.78
N VAL A 414 -8.33 13.15 1.73
CA VAL A 414 -8.82 12.57 0.47
C VAL A 414 -8.24 11.18 0.32
N LEU A 415 -9.12 10.19 0.43
CA LEU A 415 -8.77 8.78 0.39
C LEU A 415 -9.09 8.21 -0.99
N ASP A 416 -8.10 8.18 -1.85
CA ASP A 416 -8.19 7.50 -3.15
C ASP A 416 -8.08 5.98 -2.95
N ARG A 417 -8.63 5.19 -3.85
CA ARG A 417 -8.61 3.72 -3.83
C ARG A 417 -9.30 3.12 -2.59
N ALA A 418 -10.38 3.70 -2.17
CA ALA A 418 -11.23 3.15 -1.14
C ALA A 418 -11.98 1.90 -1.64
N GLY A 419 -12.22 0.93 -0.74
CA GLY A 419 -12.84 -0.34 -1.09
C GLY A 419 -11.87 -1.33 -1.74
N VAL A 420 -12.40 -2.19 -2.60
CA VAL A 420 -11.63 -3.23 -3.29
C VAL A 420 -10.86 -2.63 -4.46
N VAL A 421 -9.53 -2.80 -4.46
CA VAL A 421 -8.64 -2.17 -5.46
C VAL A 421 -8.39 -3.08 -6.67
N GLY A 422 -8.27 -4.40 -6.43
CA GLY A 422 -8.06 -5.38 -7.50
C GLY A 422 -6.77 -6.18 -7.36
N GLU A 423 -5.93 -6.13 -8.37
CA GLU A 423 -4.83 -7.06 -8.63
C GLU A 423 -3.69 -6.99 -7.61
N ASP A 424 -3.56 -5.90 -6.86
CA ASP A 424 -2.54 -5.75 -5.80
C ASP A 424 -2.95 -6.40 -4.47
N GLY A 425 -4.23 -6.77 -4.35
CA GLY A 425 -4.74 -7.65 -3.30
C GLY A 425 -4.81 -7.03 -1.90
N PRO A 426 -4.75 -7.88 -0.86
CA PRO A 426 -5.09 -7.52 0.52
C PRO A 426 -4.24 -6.39 1.11
N THR A 427 -3.05 -6.17 0.60
CA THR A 427 -2.15 -5.11 1.08
C THR A 427 -2.54 -3.72 0.56
N HIS A 428 -3.40 -3.65 -0.48
CA HIS A 428 -3.75 -2.40 -1.15
C HIS A 428 -5.24 -2.04 -1.05
N HIS A 429 -6.11 -2.98 -0.63
CA HIS A 429 -7.53 -2.68 -0.45
C HIS A 429 -7.76 -1.61 0.60
N GLY A 430 -8.58 -0.62 0.29
CA GLY A 430 -9.06 0.41 1.21
C GLY A 430 -10.32 -0.07 1.95
N ALA A 431 -10.22 -1.20 2.64
CA ALA A 431 -11.36 -1.91 3.21
C ALA A 431 -11.76 -1.47 4.62
N PHE A 432 -11.00 -0.59 5.27
CA PHE A 432 -11.15 -0.29 6.70
C PHE A 432 -11.33 1.20 7.02
N ASP A 433 -11.28 2.07 6.03
CA ASP A 433 -11.26 3.52 6.24
C ASP A 433 -12.54 4.05 6.90
N LEU A 434 -13.73 3.57 6.51
CA LEU A 434 -14.96 3.94 7.19
C LEU A 434 -14.94 3.50 8.65
N SER A 435 -14.43 2.30 8.92
CA SER A 435 -14.38 1.74 10.27
C SER A 435 -13.48 2.55 11.20
N TYR A 436 -12.25 2.90 10.78
CA TYR A 436 -11.31 3.60 11.65
C TYR A 436 -11.50 5.12 11.68
N LEU A 437 -12.18 5.73 10.70
CA LEU A 437 -12.42 7.17 10.70
C LEU A 437 -13.69 7.56 11.45
N ARG A 438 -14.78 6.76 11.32
CA ARG A 438 -16.08 7.17 11.87
C ARG A 438 -16.12 7.29 13.40
N HIS A 439 -15.29 6.56 14.15
CA HIS A 439 -15.30 6.64 15.60
C HIS A 439 -14.48 7.82 16.16
N ILE A 440 -13.66 8.48 15.32
CA ILE A 440 -12.85 9.62 15.76
C ILE A 440 -13.78 10.83 16.04
N PRO A 441 -13.72 11.45 17.25
CA PRO A 441 -14.49 12.66 17.55
C PRO A 441 -14.18 13.78 16.55
N HIS A 442 -15.17 14.60 16.25
CA HIS A 442 -15.11 15.75 15.33
C HIS A 442 -14.81 15.42 13.85
N MET A 443 -14.51 14.17 13.51
CA MET A 443 -14.29 13.75 12.13
C MET A 443 -15.63 13.66 11.38
N ILE A 444 -15.71 14.31 10.22
CA ILE A 444 -16.79 14.11 9.24
C ILE A 444 -16.28 13.11 8.20
N VAL A 445 -17.12 12.14 7.83
CA VAL A 445 -16.76 11.09 6.84
C VAL A 445 -17.84 11.03 5.77
N MET A 446 -17.44 11.17 4.50
CA MET A 446 -18.34 11.16 3.35
C MET A 446 -17.78 10.36 2.17
N ALA A 447 -18.70 9.86 1.33
CA ALA A 447 -18.35 9.09 0.14
C ALA A 447 -19.33 9.41 -1.01
N PRO A 448 -18.85 9.90 -2.16
CA PRO A 448 -19.69 10.29 -3.28
C PRO A 448 -20.22 9.06 -4.03
N LYS A 449 -21.47 9.17 -4.54
CA LYS A 449 -22.08 8.15 -5.39
C LYS A 449 -21.47 8.11 -6.80
N ASP A 450 -20.99 9.24 -7.29
CA ASP A 450 -20.41 9.43 -8.61
C ASP A 450 -19.37 10.57 -8.63
N GLU A 451 -18.72 10.78 -9.76
CA GLU A 451 -17.70 11.82 -9.94
C GLU A 451 -18.24 13.25 -9.91
N GLY A 452 -19.51 13.45 -10.23
CA GLY A 452 -20.18 14.75 -10.09
C GLY A 452 -20.35 15.12 -8.60
N GLU A 453 -20.83 14.19 -7.78
CA GLU A 453 -20.97 14.37 -6.34
C GLU A 453 -19.60 14.50 -5.64
N LEU A 454 -18.55 13.86 -6.14
CA LEU A 454 -17.17 14.04 -5.68
C LEU A 454 -16.76 15.52 -5.69
N ARG A 455 -17.05 16.25 -6.77
CA ARG A 455 -16.75 17.68 -6.89
C ARG A 455 -17.48 18.51 -5.85
N HIS A 456 -18.76 18.21 -5.61
CA HIS A 456 -19.57 18.87 -4.59
C HIS A 456 -19.05 18.58 -3.18
N MET A 457 -18.67 17.35 -2.89
CA MET A 457 -18.09 16.94 -1.61
C MET A 457 -16.73 17.57 -1.36
N LEU A 458 -15.88 17.71 -2.39
CA LEU A 458 -14.59 18.41 -2.24
C LEU A 458 -14.81 19.89 -1.89
N LYS A 459 -15.79 20.55 -2.54
CA LYS A 459 -16.19 21.92 -2.18
C LYS A 459 -16.70 21.99 -0.74
N THR A 460 -17.55 21.05 -0.32
CA THR A 460 -18.07 20.94 1.05
C THR A 460 -16.93 20.79 2.05
N ALA A 461 -15.94 19.94 1.74
CA ALA A 461 -14.79 19.72 2.60
C ALA A 461 -13.93 20.97 2.78
N LEU A 462 -13.70 21.72 1.70
CA LEU A 462 -12.92 22.95 1.74
C LEU A 462 -13.66 24.11 2.40
N ASP A 463 -14.99 24.13 2.39
CA ASP A 463 -15.79 25.15 3.08
C ASP A 463 -15.91 24.85 4.59
N HIS A 464 -15.76 23.60 5.01
CA HIS A 464 -15.83 23.21 6.42
C HIS A 464 -14.59 23.65 7.19
N THR A 465 -14.77 24.39 8.31
CA THR A 465 -13.68 24.99 9.11
C THR A 465 -13.64 24.53 10.57
N GLU A 466 -14.61 23.73 11.01
CA GLU A 466 -14.79 23.43 12.44
C GLU A 466 -14.06 22.16 12.89
N GLY A 467 -13.38 21.47 11.98
CA GLY A 467 -12.61 20.26 12.27
C GLY A 467 -12.24 19.48 11.02
N PRO A 468 -11.72 18.26 11.18
CA PRO A 468 -11.31 17.42 10.07
C PRO A 468 -12.50 16.82 9.32
N ILE A 469 -12.30 16.65 8.01
CA ILE A 469 -13.27 16.02 7.13
C ILE A 469 -12.57 15.06 6.17
N ALA A 470 -13.14 13.88 5.99
CA ALA A 470 -12.62 12.82 5.12
C ALA A 470 -13.59 12.56 3.96
N LEU A 471 -13.02 12.48 2.76
CA LEU A 471 -13.70 12.16 1.51
C LEU A 471 -13.02 10.93 0.90
N ARG A 472 -13.79 9.85 0.67
CA ARG A 472 -13.27 8.61 0.09
C ARG A 472 -13.93 8.28 -1.25
N PHE A 473 -13.17 7.76 -2.23
CA PHE A 473 -13.70 7.31 -3.50
C PHE A 473 -12.92 6.09 -4.05
N PRO A 474 -13.56 5.27 -4.92
CA PRO A 474 -12.95 4.03 -5.41
C PRO A 474 -11.90 4.29 -6.50
N ARG A 475 -11.08 3.28 -6.77
CA ARG A 475 -10.24 3.20 -7.97
C ARG A 475 -11.11 2.98 -9.21
N GLY A 476 -10.81 3.68 -10.30
CA GLY A 476 -11.41 3.43 -11.63
C GLY A 476 -12.10 4.64 -12.23
N SER A 477 -12.75 4.40 -13.37
CA SER A 477 -13.51 5.42 -14.09
C SER A 477 -14.77 5.81 -13.33
N GLY A 478 -15.23 7.04 -13.52
CA GLY A 478 -16.52 7.50 -13.08
C GLY A 478 -17.68 6.77 -13.76
N LEU A 479 -18.90 7.21 -13.49
CA LEU A 479 -20.14 6.65 -14.04
C LEU A 479 -20.66 7.45 -15.25
N GLY A 480 -19.97 8.53 -15.65
CA GLY A 480 -20.37 9.43 -16.73
C GLY A 480 -21.27 10.58 -16.27
N ALA A 481 -21.26 10.90 -14.99
CA ALA A 481 -21.94 12.11 -14.49
C ALA A 481 -21.26 13.37 -15.05
N SER A 482 -22.07 14.40 -15.43
CA SER A 482 -21.53 15.61 -16.04
C SER A 482 -20.58 16.34 -15.08
N PRO A 483 -19.31 16.54 -15.47
CA PRO A 483 -18.36 17.30 -14.66
C PRO A 483 -18.54 18.82 -14.78
N ASP A 484 -19.45 19.31 -15.61
CA ASP A 484 -19.53 20.73 -16.01
C ASP A 484 -20.46 21.57 -15.14
N GLU A 485 -21.19 20.96 -14.19
CA GLU A 485 -22.01 21.72 -13.26
C GLU A 485 -21.15 22.51 -12.25
N PRO A 486 -21.57 23.75 -11.90
CA PRO A 486 -20.91 24.52 -10.84
C PRO A 486 -20.86 23.73 -9.52
N MET A 487 -19.70 23.68 -8.87
CA MET A 487 -19.56 23.01 -7.58
C MET A 487 -20.39 23.70 -6.49
N LYS A 488 -21.20 22.93 -5.77
CA LYS A 488 -22.04 23.37 -4.65
C LYS A 488 -21.59 22.66 -3.38
N ALA A 489 -21.58 23.36 -2.26
CA ALA A 489 -21.46 22.71 -0.96
C ALA A 489 -22.75 21.94 -0.64
N LEU A 490 -22.59 20.69 -0.19
CA LEU A 490 -23.68 19.83 0.26
C LEU A 490 -23.96 20.10 1.75
N PRO A 491 -25.21 20.05 2.19
CA PRO A 491 -25.50 20.09 3.62
C PRO A 491 -24.91 18.89 4.34
N ILE A 492 -24.02 19.12 5.32
CA ILE A 492 -23.35 18.07 6.07
C ILE A 492 -24.38 17.22 6.82
N GLY A 493 -24.24 15.89 6.74
CA GLY A 493 -25.12 14.93 7.37
C GLY A 493 -26.47 14.78 6.69
N LYS A 494 -26.65 15.21 5.43
CA LYS A 494 -27.89 15.04 4.69
C LYS A 494 -27.74 14.08 3.51
N GLY A 495 -28.54 13.01 3.54
CA GLY A 495 -28.68 12.04 2.47
C GLY A 495 -29.59 12.53 1.34
N GLU A 496 -29.75 11.68 0.32
CA GLU A 496 -30.57 11.95 -0.86
C GLU A 496 -31.43 10.74 -1.20
N VAL A 497 -32.75 10.93 -1.30
CA VAL A 497 -33.66 9.88 -1.79
C VAL A 497 -33.58 9.82 -3.30
N LEU A 498 -33.13 8.67 -3.82
CA LEU A 498 -32.98 8.43 -5.26
C LEU A 498 -34.18 7.71 -5.87
N ALA A 499 -34.86 6.87 -5.08
CA ALA A 499 -36.03 6.15 -5.52
C ALA A 499 -36.94 5.79 -4.34
N GLU A 500 -38.25 5.84 -4.58
CA GLU A 500 -39.27 5.44 -3.62
C GLU A 500 -39.56 3.93 -3.70
N GLY A 501 -40.01 3.33 -2.59
CA GLY A 501 -40.40 1.94 -2.44
C GLY A 501 -41.00 1.70 -1.06
N LYS A 502 -41.58 0.51 -0.84
CA LYS A 502 -42.30 0.20 0.42
C LYS A 502 -41.89 -1.14 1.05
N ASP A 503 -41.21 -2.02 0.31
CA ASP A 503 -40.90 -3.35 0.81
C ASP A 503 -39.54 -3.40 1.50
N VAL A 504 -38.54 -2.70 0.95
CA VAL A 504 -37.17 -2.65 1.47
C VAL A 504 -36.55 -1.27 1.26
N LEU A 505 -35.85 -0.77 2.27
CA LEU A 505 -35.06 0.45 2.19
C LEU A 505 -33.59 0.10 1.98
N LEU A 506 -33.07 0.39 0.78
CA LEU A 506 -31.65 0.26 0.45
C LEU A 506 -30.93 1.56 0.81
N TRP A 507 -30.14 1.54 1.89
CA TRP A 507 -29.37 2.68 2.38
C TRP A 507 -27.92 2.50 1.98
N ALA A 508 -27.55 3.04 0.82
CA ALA A 508 -26.26 2.81 0.19
C ALA A 508 -25.31 3.99 0.35
N VAL A 509 -24.00 3.71 0.43
CA VAL A 509 -22.95 4.73 0.54
C VAL A 509 -21.88 4.58 -0.54
N GLY A 510 -21.48 5.71 -1.13
CA GLY A 510 -20.39 5.79 -2.09
C GLY A 510 -20.60 4.91 -3.32
N SER A 511 -19.60 4.13 -3.68
CA SER A 511 -19.60 3.22 -4.84
C SER A 511 -20.74 2.20 -4.84
N MET A 512 -21.39 1.95 -3.70
CA MET A 512 -22.51 0.99 -3.62
C MET A 512 -23.88 1.58 -4.02
N VAL A 513 -23.96 2.87 -4.30
CA VAL A 513 -25.22 3.52 -4.71
C VAL A 513 -25.66 3.03 -6.12
N ALA A 514 -24.75 2.98 -7.07
CA ALA A 514 -25.06 2.48 -8.43
C ALA A 514 -25.46 1.00 -8.43
N PRO A 515 -24.76 0.06 -7.75
CA PRO A 515 -25.24 -1.29 -7.54
C PRO A 515 -26.62 -1.38 -6.86
N ALA A 516 -26.92 -0.51 -5.89
CA ALA A 516 -28.22 -0.46 -5.21
C ALA A 516 -29.36 -0.08 -6.17
N LEU A 517 -29.13 0.91 -7.04
CA LEU A 517 -30.11 1.30 -8.07
C LEU A 517 -30.38 0.15 -9.07
N LYS A 518 -29.32 -0.53 -9.49
CA LYS A 518 -29.48 -1.70 -10.38
C LYS A 518 -30.16 -2.89 -9.69
N CYS A 519 -29.81 -3.15 -8.43
CA CYS A 519 -30.48 -4.13 -7.59
C CYS A 519 -31.97 -3.83 -7.43
N ARG A 520 -32.37 -2.56 -7.24
CA ARG A 520 -33.77 -2.14 -7.21
C ARG A 520 -34.53 -2.55 -8.47
N GLU A 521 -33.93 -2.39 -9.66
CA GLU A 521 -34.57 -2.81 -10.92
C GLU A 521 -34.79 -4.34 -10.94
N LEU A 522 -33.79 -5.12 -10.51
CA LEU A 522 -33.88 -6.58 -10.44
C LEU A 522 -34.93 -7.05 -9.42
N LEU A 523 -35.01 -6.41 -8.25
CA LEU A 523 -36.04 -6.67 -7.24
C LEU A 523 -37.44 -6.30 -7.76
N GLY A 524 -37.57 -5.18 -8.48
CA GLY A 524 -38.82 -4.76 -9.13
C GLY A 524 -39.36 -5.78 -10.13
N ALA A 525 -38.49 -6.40 -10.92
CA ALA A 525 -38.85 -7.50 -11.81
C ALA A 525 -39.39 -8.76 -11.07
N ARG A 526 -39.07 -8.89 -9.77
CA ARG A 526 -39.54 -9.94 -8.85
C ARG A 526 -40.75 -9.50 -8.01
N GLY A 527 -41.30 -8.31 -8.26
CA GLY A 527 -42.45 -7.76 -7.54
C GLY A 527 -42.12 -7.06 -6.19
N ILE A 528 -40.83 -6.85 -5.88
CA ILE A 528 -40.35 -6.22 -4.63
C ILE A 528 -40.04 -4.74 -4.92
N GLN A 529 -40.72 -3.84 -4.21
CA GLN A 529 -40.57 -2.39 -4.36
C GLN A 529 -39.52 -1.85 -3.39
N ALA A 530 -38.28 -1.66 -3.88
CA ALA A 530 -37.18 -1.13 -3.08
C ALA A 530 -37.08 0.39 -3.18
N ALA A 531 -37.00 1.07 -2.02
CA ALA A 531 -36.56 2.45 -1.92
C ALA A 531 -35.01 2.49 -1.94
N VAL A 532 -34.43 3.53 -2.54
CA VAL A 532 -32.96 3.71 -2.57
C VAL A 532 -32.60 5.09 -2.04
N VAL A 533 -31.71 5.12 -1.06
CA VAL A 533 -31.15 6.33 -0.48
C VAL A 533 -29.64 6.34 -0.64
N ASN A 534 -29.09 7.43 -1.17
CA ASN A 534 -27.69 7.75 -1.11
C ASN A 534 -27.40 8.40 0.25
N ALA A 535 -26.69 7.69 1.12
CA ALA A 535 -26.36 8.16 2.46
C ALA A 535 -25.46 9.40 2.46
N ARG A 536 -24.56 9.53 1.45
CA ARG A 536 -23.53 10.58 1.35
C ARG A 536 -22.55 10.59 2.50
N PHE A 537 -23.05 10.65 3.76
CA PHE A 537 -22.29 10.79 4.99
C PHE A 537 -22.39 9.52 5.84
N ILE A 538 -21.25 9.04 6.27
CA ILE A 538 -21.12 7.98 7.26
C ILE A 538 -21.17 8.58 8.66
N LYS A 539 -20.62 9.79 8.78
CA LYS A 539 -20.64 10.60 10.00
C LYS A 539 -20.68 12.10 9.64
N PRO A 540 -21.65 12.87 10.13
CA PRO A 540 -22.83 12.37 10.86
C PRO A 540 -23.83 11.64 9.95
N LEU A 541 -24.59 10.70 10.50
CA LEU A 541 -25.71 10.05 9.80
C LEU A 541 -26.89 11.03 9.65
N ASP A 542 -27.67 10.89 8.57
CA ASP A 542 -28.96 11.58 8.44
C ASP A 542 -30.05 10.83 9.22
N GLY A 543 -30.05 11.04 10.55
CA GLY A 543 -31.05 10.45 11.45
C GLY A 543 -32.49 10.88 11.16
N ASP A 544 -32.71 12.13 10.69
CA ASP A 544 -34.03 12.61 10.35
C ASP A 544 -34.60 11.86 9.14
N LEU A 545 -33.78 11.67 8.12
CA LEU A 545 -34.16 10.90 6.95
C LEU A 545 -34.42 9.43 7.30
N LEU A 546 -33.57 8.81 8.14
CA LEU A 546 -33.79 7.45 8.64
C LEU A 546 -35.13 7.35 9.38
N ARG A 547 -35.41 8.24 10.35
CA ARG A 547 -36.71 8.27 11.08
C ARG A 547 -37.91 8.38 10.15
N SER A 548 -37.79 9.15 9.10
CA SER A 548 -38.90 9.36 8.16
C SER A 548 -39.12 8.16 7.23
N ARG A 549 -38.07 7.41 6.88
CA ARG A 549 -38.14 6.34 5.90
C ARG A 549 -38.34 4.93 6.50
N LEU A 550 -37.84 4.67 7.69
CA LEU A 550 -37.99 3.37 8.34
C LEU A 550 -39.43 2.90 8.46
N PRO A 551 -40.41 3.75 8.86
CA PRO A 551 -41.80 3.33 8.96
C PRO A 551 -42.46 3.01 7.63
N THR A 552 -41.86 3.41 6.50
CA THR A 552 -42.42 3.22 5.16
C THR A 552 -41.98 1.90 4.49
N CYS A 553 -41.05 1.17 5.10
CA CYS A 553 -40.49 -0.07 4.56
C CYS A 553 -40.48 -1.18 5.60
N ASN A 554 -40.55 -2.44 5.14
CA ASN A 554 -40.58 -3.61 6.03
C ASN A 554 -39.22 -3.97 6.63
N CYS A 555 -38.13 -3.57 5.97
CA CYS A 555 -36.76 -3.81 6.43
C CYS A 555 -35.78 -2.80 5.86
N LEU A 556 -34.61 -2.72 6.49
CA LEU A 556 -33.48 -1.90 6.09
C LEU A 556 -32.34 -2.78 5.61
N VAL A 557 -31.67 -2.35 4.54
CA VAL A 557 -30.43 -2.95 4.04
C VAL A 557 -29.38 -1.84 3.90
N THR A 558 -28.30 -1.94 4.63
CA THR A 558 -27.15 -1.02 4.46
C THR A 558 -26.12 -1.61 3.52
N LEU A 559 -25.62 -0.81 2.57
CA LEU A 559 -24.70 -1.23 1.52
C LEU A 559 -23.44 -0.39 1.56
N GLU A 560 -22.28 -1.03 1.79
CA GLU A 560 -20.96 -0.39 1.85
C GLU A 560 -19.87 -1.22 1.18
N GLU A 561 -18.90 -0.59 0.58
CA GLU A 561 -17.67 -1.23 0.10
C GLU A 561 -16.55 -1.02 1.13
N ASN A 562 -16.76 -1.57 2.32
CA ASN A 562 -15.90 -1.51 3.50
C ASN A 562 -16.18 -2.75 4.35
N ALA A 563 -15.28 -3.11 5.26
CA ALA A 563 -15.55 -4.16 6.24
C ALA A 563 -16.85 -3.85 6.99
N VAL A 564 -17.75 -4.84 7.07
CA VAL A 564 -19.03 -4.68 7.78
C VAL A 564 -18.81 -4.35 9.25
N LEU A 565 -17.78 -4.97 9.87
CA LEU A 565 -17.44 -4.71 11.26
C LEU A 565 -16.93 -3.29 11.46
N GLY A 566 -17.65 -2.54 12.29
CA GLY A 566 -17.32 -1.14 12.58
C GLY A 566 -17.58 -0.16 11.44
N GLY A 567 -18.09 -0.61 10.29
CA GLY A 567 -18.34 0.20 9.11
C GLY A 567 -19.64 1.03 9.16
N PHE A 568 -20.17 1.37 7.99
CA PHE A 568 -21.38 2.16 7.83
C PHE A 568 -22.62 1.43 8.35
N GLY A 569 -22.80 0.15 8.02
CA GLY A 569 -23.92 -0.65 8.53
C GLY A 569 -23.91 -0.77 10.05
N SER A 570 -22.72 -0.87 10.66
CA SER A 570 -22.56 -0.85 12.13
C SER A 570 -22.98 0.50 12.72
N ALA A 571 -22.63 1.64 12.07
CA ALA A 571 -23.06 2.96 12.52
C ALA A 571 -24.58 3.10 12.52
N VAL A 572 -25.23 2.57 11.48
CA VAL A 572 -26.70 2.59 11.38
C VAL A 572 -27.33 1.67 12.44
N ALA A 573 -26.74 0.49 12.71
CA ALA A 573 -27.22 -0.41 13.78
C ALA A 573 -27.11 0.23 15.17
N GLU A 574 -26.01 0.92 15.47
CA GLU A 574 -25.82 1.70 16.71
C GLU A 574 -26.87 2.81 16.82
N TRP A 575 -27.15 3.52 15.73
CA TRP A 575 -28.16 4.56 15.68
C TRP A 575 -29.57 3.99 15.91
N LEU A 576 -29.93 2.86 15.27
CA LEU A 576 -31.21 2.19 15.47
C LEU A 576 -31.42 1.79 16.94
N GLN A 577 -30.39 1.32 17.61
CA GLN A 577 -30.45 0.99 19.03
C GLN A 577 -30.59 2.23 19.91
N ALA A 578 -29.85 3.30 19.63
CA ALA A 578 -29.90 4.55 20.41
C ALA A 578 -31.24 5.30 20.28
N GLU A 579 -31.89 5.21 19.11
CA GLU A 579 -33.17 5.85 18.81
C GLU A 579 -34.39 4.94 19.05
N GLU A 580 -34.18 3.81 19.72
CA GLU A 580 -35.23 2.86 20.12
C GLU A 580 -36.02 2.21 18.96
N PHE A 581 -35.47 2.19 17.73
CA PHE A 581 -36.01 1.42 16.60
C PHE A 581 -35.74 -0.09 16.77
N VAL A 582 -36.00 -0.60 17.99
CA VAL A 582 -35.78 -2.00 18.36
C VAL A 582 -36.76 -2.87 17.59
N GLY A 583 -36.24 -3.87 16.89
CA GLY A 583 -37.05 -4.78 16.06
C GLY A 583 -37.06 -4.45 14.58
N THR A 584 -36.41 -3.36 14.14
CA THR A 584 -36.15 -3.13 12.71
C THR A 584 -35.33 -4.28 12.15
N ARG A 585 -35.84 -4.95 11.13
CA ARG A 585 -35.08 -5.96 10.40
C ARG A 585 -34.00 -5.25 9.60
N HIS A 586 -32.74 -5.46 9.97
CA HIS A 586 -31.59 -4.81 9.37
C HIS A 586 -30.59 -5.83 8.80
N LEU A 587 -30.36 -5.79 7.49
CA LEU A 587 -29.34 -6.57 6.80
C LEU A 587 -28.11 -5.68 6.52
N LEU A 588 -26.98 -6.06 7.08
CA LEU A 588 -25.70 -5.40 6.83
C LEU A 588 -25.00 -6.09 5.65
N VAL A 589 -24.67 -5.31 4.62
CA VAL A 589 -23.99 -5.81 3.41
C VAL A 589 -22.73 -4.98 3.17
N GLY A 590 -21.60 -5.66 3.16
CA GLY A 590 -20.28 -5.07 2.92
C GLY A 590 -19.23 -6.17 2.78
N LEU A 591 -17.97 -5.81 2.90
CA LEU A 591 -16.86 -6.76 2.83
C LEU A 591 -16.87 -7.67 4.07
N PRO A 592 -16.69 -8.99 3.88
CA PRO A 592 -16.69 -9.96 4.97
C PRO A 592 -15.48 -9.78 5.91
N ASP A 593 -15.54 -10.38 7.10
CA ASP A 593 -14.45 -10.41 8.09
C ASP A 593 -13.32 -11.36 7.67
N GLN A 594 -12.67 -11.01 6.55
CA GLN A 594 -11.50 -11.71 6.02
C GLN A 594 -10.69 -10.78 5.10
N PHE A 595 -9.39 -11.07 4.94
CA PHE A 595 -8.59 -10.40 3.94
C PHE A 595 -8.97 -10.88 2.54
N ILE A 596 -9.36 -9.94 1.67
CA ILE A 596 -9.76 -10.23 0.30
C ILE A 596 -8.50 -10.41 -0.56
N GLU A 597 -8.38 -11.55 -1.23
CA GLU A 597 -7.26 -11.86 -2.10
C GLU A 597 -7.18 -10.95 -3.34
N HIS A 598 -6.15 -11.13 -4.17
CA HIS A 598 -5.99 -10.40 -5.42
C HIS A 598 -6.83 -11.01 -6.56
N GLY A 599 -7.20 -10.17 -7.50
CA GLY A 599 -7.99 -10.47 -8.70
C GLY A 599 -8.44 -9.19 -9.37
N THR A 600 -9.26 -9.27 -10.41
CA THR A 600 -9.91 -8.06 -10.93
C THR A 600 -10.93 -7.52 -9.93
N ARG A 601 -11.12 -6.21 -9.89
CA ARG A 601 -12.09 -5.59 -8.98
C ARG A 601 -13.48 -6.22 -9.11
N GLN A 602 -13.92 -6.53 -10.33
CA GLN A 602 -15.22 -7.15 -10.58
C GLN A 602 -15.32 -8.55 -9.98
N GLU A 603 -14.33 -9.42 -10.20
CA GLU A 603 -14.29 -10.77 -9.60
C GLU A 603 -14.32 -10.71 -8.07
N LEU A 604 -13.66 -9.72 -7.47
CA LEU A 604 -13.60 -9.59 -6.02
C LEU A 604 -14.92 -9.05 -5.43
N LEU A 605 -15.60 -8.12 -6.12
CA LEU A 605 -16.94 -7.67 -5.72
C LEU A 605 -17.96 -8.80 -5.82
N GLU A 606 -17.86 -9.65 -6.87
CA GLU A 606 -18.68 -10.85 -7.00
C GLU A 606 -18.40 -11.84 -5.86
N LEU A 607 -17.14 -12.10 -5.55
CA LEU A 607 -16.74 -12.96 -4.43
C LEU A 607 -17.32 -12.46 -3.09
N CYS A 608 -17.38 -11.15 -2.91
CA CYS A 608 -17.94 -10.53 -1.71
C CYS A 608 -19.47 -10.40 -1.70
N GLY A 609 -20.15 -10.83 -2.77
CA GLY A 609 -21.61 -10.72 -2.89
C GLY A 609 -22.11 -9.29 -3.07
N LEU A 610 -21.30 -8.40 -3.68
CA LEU A 610 -21.58 -6.97 -3.82
C LEU A 610 -22.01 -6.59 -5.26
N THR A 611 -22.23 -7.56 -6.14
CA THR A 611 -22.82 -7.29 -7.46
C THR A 611 -24.34 -7.14 -7.36
N PRO A 612 -24.99 -6.38 -8.26
CA PRO A 612 -26.44 -6.16 -8.23
C PRO A 612 -27.27 -7.45 -8.18
N GLU A 613 -26.85 -8.47 -8.91
CA GLU A 613 -27.52 -9.77 -9.00
C GLU A 613 -27.49 -10.50 -7.65
N LEU A 614 -26.30 -10.63 -7.05
CA LEU A 614 -26.10 -11.30 -5.76
C LEU A 614 -26.75 -10.50 -4.60
N LEU A 615 -26.74 -9.17 -4.69
CA LEU A 615 -27.48 -8.30 -3.77
C LEU A 615 -28.97 -8.59 -3.82
N ALA A 616 -29.55 -8.66 -5.02
CA ALA A 616 -30.99 -8.92 -5.20
C ALA A 616 -31.37 -10.31 -4.64
N GLU A 617 -30.58 -11.34 -4.90
CA GLU A 617 -30.80 -12.68 -4.35
C GLU A 617 -30.73 -12.72 -2.81
N ARG A 618 -29.70 -12.08 -2.24
CA ARG A 618 -29.51 -12.01 -0.79
C ARG A 618 -30.63 -11.27 -0.09
N ILE A 619 -31.09 -10.15 -0.68
CA ILE A 619 -32.20 -9.34 -0.15
C ILE A 619 -33.50 -10.12 -0.25
N GLU A 620 -33.79 -10.77 -1.39
CA GLU A 620 -34.98 -11.60 -1.54
C GLU A 620 -35.01 -12.75 -0.53
N SER A 621 -33.89 -13.44 -0.33
CA SER A 621 -33.77 -14.48 0.72
C SER A 621 -34.07 -13.90 2.11
N PHE A 622 -33.44 -12.76 2.45
CA PHE A 622 -33.67 -12.09 3.72
C PHE A 622 -35.13 -11.67 3.94
N LEU A 623 -35.83 -11.23 2.88
CA LEU A 623 -37.25 -10.89 2.97
C LEU A 623 -38.16 -12.10 3.23
N ARG A 624 -37.80 -13.27 2.68
CA ARG A 624 -38.55 -14.53 2.83
C ARG A 624 -38.35 -15.20 4.20
N GLU A 625 -37.22 -14.93 4.87
CA GLU A 625 -36.98 -15.45 6.22
C GLU A 625 -37.98 -14.85 7.20
N GLU A 626 -38.80 -15.68 7.84
CA GLU A 626 -39.62 -15.24 8.98
C GLU A 626 -38.70 -14.77 10.11
N PRO A 627 -39.02 -13.66 10.81
CA PRO A 627 -38.25 -13.24 11.97
C PRO A 627 -38.25 -14.36 13.00
N GLN A 628 -37.13 -15.10 13.13
CA GLN A 628 -36.94 -16.04 14.22
C GLN A 628 -37.02 -15.24 15.53
N ARG A 629 -38.19 -15.24 16.18
CA ARG A 629 -38.30 -14.89 17.59
C ARG A 629 -37.48 -15.94 18.36
N LYS A 630 -36.20 -15.70 18.60
CA LYS A 630 -35.48 -16.38 19.65
C LYS A 630 -36.22 -16.04 20.94
N ALA A 631 -37.17 -16.88 21.36
CA ALA A 631 -37.69 -16.84 22.69
C ALA A 631 -36.50 -16.98 23.64
N PHE A 632 -36.16 -15.92 24.34
CA PHE A 632 -35.35 -16.06 25.52
C PHE A 632 -36.15 -16.96 26.45
N SER A 633 -35.86 -18.28 26.47
CA SER A 633 -36.33 -19.17 27.50
C SER A 633 -35.66 -18.70 28.78
N SER A 634 -36.43 -18.03 29.61
CA SER A 634 -36.09 -17.75 31.00
C SER A 634 -36.13 -19.04 31.78
N SER A 635 -35.17 -19.94 31.57
CA SER A 635 -34.89 -21.03 32.52
C SER A 635 -33.69 -20.63 33.36
N THR A 636 -33.88 -19.66 34.25
CA THR A 636 -33.05 -19.56 35.43
C THR A 636 -33.45 -20.70 36.35
N ASN A 637 -32.95 -21.90 36.13
CA ASN A 637 -32.74 -22.84 37.19
C ASN A 637 -31.57 -22.33 38.02
N LEU A 638 -31.88 -21.52 39.03
CA LEU A 638 -31.01 -21.32 40.18
C LEU A 638 -30.92 -22.69 40.89
N GLY A 639 -29.91 -23.50 40.52
CA GLY A 639 -29.55 -24.69 41.25
C GLY A 639 -29.14 -24.28 42.66
N ASP A 640 -29.70 -25.00 43.64
CA ASP A 640 -29.40 -24.87 45.06
C ASP A 640 -27.89 -24.88 45.33
N PRO A 641 -27.41 -24.12 46.30
CA PRO A 641 -25.99 -24.11 46.65
C PRO A 641 -25.59 -25.47 47.24
N ALA A 642 -24.57 -26.07 46.69
CA ALA A 642 -23.96 -27.29 47.20
C ALA A 642 -23.50 -27.10 48.66
N PRO A 643 -23.68 -28.14 49.54
CA PRO A 643 -23.26 -28.04 50.92
C PRO A 643 -21.74 -27.94 51.04
N SER A 644 -21.29 -27.05 51.93
CA SER A 644 -19.89 -26.85 52.30
C SER A 644 -19.23 -28.14 52.82
N PRO A 645 -18.01 -28.48 52.45
CA PRO A 645 -17.28 -29.58 53.08
C PRO A 645 -16.87 -29.19 54.50
N SER A 646 -17.29 -30.04 55.47
CA SER A 646 -16.90 -29.97 56.85
C SER A 646 -15.40 -30.13 57.04
N SER A 647 -14.83 -29.25 57.85
CA SER A 647 -13.49 -29.35 58.41
C SER A 647 -13.29 -30.69 59.12
N GLY A 648 -12.26 -31.41 58.79
CA GLY A 648 -11.75 -32.57 59.47
C GLY A 648 -10.24 -32.71 59.31
N ARG A 649 -9.52 -32.22 60.34
CA ARG A 649 -8.14 -32.52 60.79
C ARG A 649 -7.01 -32.53 59.76
#